data_55b57a1271501148071db194dae04bdc
#
_entry.id   55b57a1271501148071db194dae04bdc
#
_cell.length_a   1.000
_cell.length_b   1.000
_cell.length_c   1.000
_cell.angle_alpha   90.00
_cell.angle_beta   90.00
_cell.angle_gamma   90.00
#
_symmetry.space_group_name_H-M   'P 1'
#
loop_
_entity.id
_entity.type
_entity.pdbx_description
1 polymer ?
#
loop_
_entity_poly.entity_id
_entity_poly.type
_entity_poly.pdbx_seq_one_letter_code
_entity_poly.pdbx_strand_id
1 'polypeptide(L)'
;MRNERVKIIIAVAAFSFVALLFVGIGIYMRRSPGPRELNLPPAMPHEYDEVGRSANNEVEGDVVSEGAILFSENAHFYAEDISLALTGNDTDMAEIYYTLDGTLPTMTQRSYTLNDEPFDQISRHYVTGSALGDVGATVYTEAPILYEEPIRLKAAAAGETLNSYTVRAVGKKMDGSFTDVHTHTYFAGADVHERFDSLIFSLSVDPYDLYDFDHGIAVPGRLRDEYITESGDTEPWNSQPANYNERGREFERDVHVELIDASGDLVFTQNAGLRIFGGWSRAMQQKSFFLYPRRIYDPDRGKFHFDFFPEDRTYYQNPIARYDRIVLRNNATDNPYAFLRDEVISDLAAELLPDTQSNRAAAVFLNGEYYGFVWIHQVYDEDYFIDKNEIMEEEGEYFRIFRGNEFSVWTTDDDPLSHQGVEDFSAMYNLHETDLTVEANFEELLSLMDIDSFFAYYAIQLYVNNRDWSWANRKVYRYQGPAQERALDGASTLDGRWRWLLFDTDWSMGLNGARAEDDSLGELLGKVQSDRLKSDLLIAILKRPDMRAQFAALLCDIMNYHYSPERLSAMVEQKESERYNELYHNFLDGGAELNDEVNSWASMDTVGQEIEIIKTFAKDRPGEIRRQMESFMDIAPEGYYVNISGHEQADIILNSITLGADADFRGFYYDMSPVELSASKPPGFIFSHWLINGVEVYEEQIRIGAAEANDEGEIFVELVIKAAADGNPVVTLIDHEGQDDYFILHNPHEQAINLSEFFVTDDVSNPHQQALSLGHVLGAGDSIHVYCDNYNDADLSAPLVGFSLSNGEVLQLMNRQGEVIFSQLLPRINNDYVLRRNMRNGEFYGSKRYE
;
A
#
# COMPACT_ATOMS: atom_id res chain seq x y z
N MET A 1 -15.11 14.59 -50.68
CA MET A 1 -16.45 14.97 -50.20
C MET A 1 -17.31 13.82 -49.67
N ARG A 2 -17.19 12.58 -50.16
CA ARG A 2 -18.01 11.46 -49.64
C ARG A 2 -17.39 10.86 -48.36
N ASN A 3 -16.06 10.86 -48.26
CA ASN A 3 -15.35 10.35 -47.05
C ASN A 3 -15.38 11.32 -45.87
N GLU A 4 -15.47 12.61 -46.10
CA GLU A 4 -15.61 13.62 -45.04
C GLU A 4 -16.98 13.60 -44.38
N ARG A 5 -18.05 13.37 -45.18
CA ARG A 5 -19.41 13.24 -44.63
C ARG A 5 -19.60 11.99 -43.76
N VAL A 6 -18.90 10.90 -44.07
CA VAL A 6 -18.91 9.68 -43.24
C VAL A 6 -18.16 9.87 -41.91
N LYS A 7 -17.02 10.58 -41.92
CA LYS A 7 -16.31 10.93 -40.70
C LYS A 7 -17.10 11.86 -39.78
N ILE A 8 -17.83 12.83 -40.35
CA ILE A 8 -18.67 13.73 -39.59
C ILE A 8 -19.90 12.97 -39.01
N ILE A 9 -20.47 12.03 -39.73
CA ILE A 9 -21.59 11.21 -39.26
C ILE A 9 -21.15 10.28 -38.14
N ILE A 10 -19.97 9.70 -38.22
CA ILE A 10 -19.39 8.86 -37.14
C ILE A 10 -19.05 9.71 -35.91
N ALA A 11 -18.48 10.90 -36.09
CA ALA A 11 -18.19 11.81 -34.97
C ALA A 11 -19.47 12.34 -34.30
N VAL A 12 -20.49 12.66 -35.06
CA VAL A 12 -21.80 13.10 -34.52
C VAL A 12 -22.51 11.95 -33.81
N ALA A 13 -22.42 10.72 -34.34
CA ALA A 13 -22.98 9.54 -33.68
C ALA A 13 -22.25 9.22 -32.37
N ALA A 14 -20.92 9.32 -32.32
CA ALA A 14 -20.13 9.16 -31.10
C ALA A 14 -20.43 10.25 -30.06
N PHE A 15 -20.58 11.51 -30.50
CA PHE A 15 -20.93 12.63 -29.61
C PHE A 15 -22.36 12.52 -29.06
N SER A 16 -23.28 12.04 -29.88
CA SER A 16 -24.66 11.79 -29.44
C SER A 16 -24.78 10.60 -28.49
N PHE A 17 -23.91 9.61 -28.64
CA PHE A 17 -23.85 8.46 -27.75
C PHE A 17 -23.27 8.84 -26.36
N VAL A 18 -22.22 9.64 -26.32
CA VAL A 18 -21.63 10.17 -25.07
C VAL A 18 -22.62 11.11 -24.36
N ALA A 19 -23.34 11.98 -25.09
CA ALA A 19 -24.33 12.87 -24.49
C ALA A 19 -25.54 12.09 -23.95
N LEU A 20 -25.94 11.00 -24.60
CA LEU A 20 -27.00 10.11 -24.13
C LEU A 20 -26.55 9.30 -22.90
N LEU A 21 -25.24 8.96 -22.79
CA LEU A 21 -24.67 8.34 -21.61
C LEU A 21 -24.73 9.28 -20.39
N PHE A 22 -24.38 10.56 -20.55
CA PHE A 22 -24.46 11.54 -19.45
C PHE A 22 -25.90 11.84 -19.03
N VAL A 23 -26.84 11.87 -19.97
CA VAL A 23 -28.26 11.99 -19.66
C VAL A 23 -28.81 10.71 -19.03
N GLY A 24 -28.33 9.53 -19.45
CA GLY A 24 -28.65 8.24 -18.85
C GLY A 24 -28.17 8.12 -17.40
N ILE A 25 -26.91 8.49 -17.11
CA ILE A 25 -26.34 8.51 -15.77
C ILE A 25 -27.06 9.51 -14.87
N GLY A 26 -27.35 10.73 -15.38
CA GLY A 26 -28.07 11.76 -14.62
C GLY A 26 -29.53 11.38 -14.34
N ILE A 27 -30.17 10.58 -15.22
CA ILE A 27 -31.53 10.07 -15.02
C ILE A 27 -31.52 8.84 -14.10
N TYR A 28 -30.49 8.01 -14.16
CA TYR A 28 -30.32 6.87 -13.27
C TYR A 28 -30.06 7.31 -11.82
N MET A 29 -29.21 8.33 -11.59
CA MET A 29 -29.01 8.91 -10.27
C MET A 29 -30.25 9.60 -9.70
N ARG A 30 -31.21 10.05 -10.55
CA ARG A 30 -32.46 10.64 -10.10
C ARG A 30 -33.61 9.64 -9.93
N ARG A 31 -33.44 8.38 -10.33
CA ARG A 31 -34.47 7.33 -10.29
C ARG A 31 -34.08 6.05 -9.60
N SER A 32 -32.98 6.04 -8.83
CA SER A 32 -32.73 4.92 -7.94
C SER A 32 -33.90 4.81 -6.97
N PRO A 33 -34.70 3.74 -7.00
CA PRO A 33 -35.65 3.47 -5.93
C PRO A 33 -34.81 3.29 -4.67
N GLY A 34 -35.20 3.88 -3.58
CA GLY A 34 -34.64 3.61 -2.26
C GLY A 34 -34.62 2.10 -2.00
N PRO A 35 -33.83 1.64 -1.03
CA PRO A 35 -33.60 0.22 -0.80
C PRO A 35 -34.93 -0.51 -0.74
N ARG A 36 -35.18 -1.39 -1.71
CA ARG A 36 -36.26 -2.36 -1.61
C ARG A 36 -35.83 -3.36 -0.55
N GLU A 37 -36.61 -3.46 0.50
CA GLU A 37 -36.52 -4.59 1.43
C GLU A 37 -36.72 -5.88 0.61
N LEU A 38 -35.62 -6.53 0.29
CA LEU A 38 -35.63 -7.91 -0.20
C LEU A 38 -35.98 -8.79 1.01
N ASN A 39 -37.05 -9.54 0.91
CA ASN A 39 -37.39 -10.61 1.83
C ASN A 39 -36.38 -11.76 1.65
N LEU A 40 -35.21 -11.58 2.20
CA LEU A 40 -34.27 -12.68 2.42
C LEU A 40 -34.75 -13.47 3.64
N PRO A 41 -34.58 -14.80 3.66
CA PRO A 41 -34.83 -15.55 4.88
C PRO A 41 -33.99 -14.94 6.01
N PRO A 42 -34.53 -14.84 7.23
CA PRO A 42 -33.85 -14.13 8.31
C PRO A 42 -32.52 -14.80 8.58
N ALA A 43 -31.46 -13.99 8.51
CA ALA A 43 -30.18 -14.35 9.12
C ALA A 43 -30.45 -14.66 10.58
N MET A 44 -29.93 -15.77 11.07
CA MET A 44 -30.10 -16.15 12.47
C MET A 44 -29.59 -15.02 13.36
N PRO A 45 -30.38 -14.56 14.34
CA PRO A 45 -29.94 -13.48 15.21
C PRO A 45 -28.86 -14.01 16.15
N HIS A 46 -27.66 -13.55 16.00
CA HIS A 46 -26.65 -13.57 17.05
C HIS A 46 -26.67 -12.23 17.74
N GLU A 47 -27.42 -12.15 18.84
CA GLU A 47 -27.24 -11.10 19.82
C GLU A 47 -25.87 -11.28 20.46
N TYR A 48 -25.00 -10.29 20.29
CA TYR A 48 -23.81 -10.13 21.12
C TYR A 48 -23.91 -8.82 21.89
N ASP A 49 -24.07 -8.99 23.21
CA ASP A 49 -23.92 -7.92 24.18
C ASP A 49 -22.49 -7.38 24.21
N GLU A 50 -22.37 -6.08 24.24
CA GLU A 50 -21.14 -5.38 24.59
C GLU A 50 -20.76 -5.71 26.04
N VAL A 51 -19.71 -6.49 26.23
CA VAL A 51 -19.10 -6.68 27.55
C VAL A 51 -17.58 -6.58 27.46
N GLY A 52 -17.07 -5.51 28.07
CA GLY A 52 -15.88 -5.56 28.92
C GLY A 52 -14.52 -5.60 28.24
N ARG A 53 -13.91 -4.42 28.13
CA ARG A 53 -12.46 -4.27 27.97
C ARG A 53 -11.72 -4.96 29.10
N SER A 54 -10.78 -5.83 28.75
CA SER A 54 -9.68 -6.21 29.63
C SER A 54 -8.38 -5.99 28.88
N ALA A 55 -7.54 -5.19 29.48
CA ALA A 55 -6.21 -4.88 29.00
C ALA A 55 -5.28 -6.08 29.19
N ASN A 56 -4.26 -6.14 28.34
CA ASN A 56 -3.07 -6.98 28.39
C ASN A 56 -3.27 -8.45 28.00
N ASN A 57 -2.81 -8.79 26.80
CA ASN A 57 -2.13 -10.06 26.60
C ASN A 57 -0.96 -9.88 25.66
N GLU A 58 0.19 -10.14 26.19
CA GLU A 58 1.48 -10.31 25.55
C GLU A 58 1.36 -11.37 24.44
N VAL A 59 1.97 -11.09 23.29
CA VAL A 59 2.14 -12.07 22.21
C VAL A 59 3.33 -12.95 22.60
N GLU A 60 3.04 -14.03 23.34
CA GLU A 60 3.97 -15.16 23.36
C GLU A 60 3.96 -15.84 21.99
N GLY A 61 5.16 -16.23 21.51
CA GLY A 61 5.35 -16.90 20.24
C GLY A 61 4.46 -18.11 20.06
N ASP A 62 4.05 -18.32 18.83
CA ASP A 62 3.11 -19.33 18.38
C ASP A 62 3.41 -20.74 18.95
N VAL A 63 2.75 -21.04 20.06
CA VAL A 63 2.45 -22.41 20.38
C VAL A 63 1.31 -22.81 19.47
N VAL A 64 1.60 -23.59 18.43
CA VAL A 64 0.59 -24.34 17.69
C VAL A 64 -0.23 -25.09 18.74
N SER A 65 -1.44 -24.61 19.04
CA SER A 65 -2.33 -25.31 19.94
C SER A 65 -2.50 -26.71 19.35
N GLU A 66 -2.21 -27.76 20.14
CA GLU A 66 -2.49 -29.12 19.73
C GLU A 66 -4.00 -29.21 19.43
N GLY A 67 -4.35 -29.09 18.14
CA GLY A 67 -5.73 -29.14 17.67
C GLY A 67 -6.39 -30.46 18.06
N ALA A 68 -7.70 -30.47 18.11
CA ALA A 68 -8.46 -31.71 18.41
C ALA A 68 -8.20 -32.79 17.36
N ILE A 69 -7.79 -32.41 16.14
CA ILE A 69 -7.35 -33.33 15.07
C ILE A 69 -5.88 -33.08 14.79
N LEU A 70 -5.08 -34.15 14.83
CA LEU A 70 -3.67 -34.15 14.48
C LEU A 70 -3.48 -34.72 13.08
N PHE A 71 -2.76 -34.00 12.25
CA PHE A 71 -2.32 -34.43 10.93
C PHE A 71 -0.92 -35.02 11.03
N SER A 72 -0.67 -36.16 10.37
CA SER A 72 0.65 -36.84 10.41
C SER A 72 1.73 -36.05 9.68
N GLU A 73 1.31 -35.18 8.75
CA GLU A 73 2.16 -34.38 7.90
C GLU A 73 1.81 -32.93 8.13
N ASN A 74 2.78 -32.09 8.53
CA ASN A 74 2.57 -30.71 8.94
C ASN A 74 3.34 -29.70 8.10
N ALA A 75 4.21 -30.14 7.18
CA ALA A 75 4.81 -29.24 6.20
C ALA A 75 3.81 -28.90 5.09
N HIS A 76 4.03 -27.79 4.41
CA HIS A 76 3.21 -27.43 3.25
C HIS A 76 3.80 -27.99 1.94
N PHE A 77 5.13 -28.12 1.81
CA PHE A 77 5.81 -28.55 0.60
C PHE A 77 6.29 -30.01 0.66
N TYR A 78 5.92 -30.79 -0.36
CA TYR A 78 6.31 -32.19 -0.49
C TYR A 78 6.74 -32.50 -1.92
N ALA A 79 7.93 -33.07 -2.09
CA ALA A 79 8.45 -33.48 -3.40
C ALA A 79 7.89 -34.84 -3.86
N GLU A 80 7.27 -35.61 -2.97
CA GLU A 80 6.77 -36.96 -3.20
C GLU A 80 5.30 -37.10 -2.75
N ASP A 81 4.65 -38.20 -3.15
CA ASP A 81 3.27 -38.53 -2.72
C ASP A 81 3.14 -38.56 -1.19
N ILE A 82 2.05 -38.01 -0.68
CA ILE A 82 1.75 -37.90 0.74
C ILE A 82 0.71 -38.98 1.12
N SER A 83 0.94 -39.66 2.25
CA SER A 83 -0.04 -40.53 2.89
C SER A 83 -0.44 -39.93 4.23
N LEU A 84 -1.43 -39.04 4.20
CA LEU A 84 -1.85 -38.25 5.35
C LEU A 84 -2.75 -39.04 6.28
N ALA A 85 -2.30 -39.25 7.53
CA ALA A 85 -3.11 -39.84 8.58
C ALA A 85 -3.71 -38.74 9.49
N LEU A 86 -4.99 -38.87 9.82
CA LEU A 86 -5.71 -38.04 10.75
C LEU A 86 -5.90 -38.77 12.08
N THR A 87 -5.59 -38.13 13.19
CA THR A 87 -5.73 -38.75 14.54
C THR A 87 -6.46 -37.78 15.47
N GLY A 88 -7.45 -38.27 16.16
CA GLY A 88 -8.14 -37.49 17.20
C GLY A 88 -7.29 -37.40 18.48
N ASN A 89 -7.14 -36.19 18.99
CA ASN A 89 -6.42 -35.90 20.24
C ASN A 89 -7.37 -35.84 21.46
N ASP A 90 -8.68 -35.86 21.22
CA ASP A 90 -9.69 -35.78 22.26
C ASP A 90 -10.24 -37.17 22.60
N THR A 91 -10.32 -37.51 23.91
CA THR A 91 -10.69 -38.83 24.39
C THR A 91 -12.17 -39.19 24.19
N ASP A 92 -13.02 -38.21 23.91
CA ASP A 92 -14.44 -38.39 23.62
C ASP A 92 -14.78 -38.30 22.13
N MET A 93 -13.78 -38.28 21.25
CA MET A 93 -13.95 -38.31 19.81
C MET A 93 -14.43 -39.66 19.31
N ALA A 94 -15.52 -39.65 18.54
CA ALA A 94 -16.15 -40.86 17.98
C ALA A 94 -15.76 -41.07 16.53
N GLU A 95 -15.73 -40.05 15.74
CA GLU A 95 -15.51 -40.09 14.27
C GLU A 95 -14.74 -38.86 13.83
N ILE A 96 -13.99 -38.96 12.73
CA ILE A 96 -13.35 -37.84 12.05
C ILE A 96 -13.96 -37.71 10.66
N TYR A 97 -14.29 -36.48 10.26
CA TYR A 97 -14.78 -36.17 8.93
C TYR A 97 -13.84 -35.14 8.27
N TYR A 98 -13.72 -35.19 6.94
CA TYR A 98 -12.94 -34.24 6.18
C TYR A 98 -13.58 -33.90 4.83
N THR A 99 -13.13 -32.77 4.22
CA THR A 99 -13.45 -32.33 2.86
C THR A 99 -12.17 -31.85 2.15
N LEU A 100 -12.21 -31.78 0.82
CA LEU A 100 -11.07 -31.37 -0.03
C LEU A 100 -11.42 -30.18 -0.96
N ASP A 101 -12.67 -29.71 -0.96
CA ASP A 101 -13.20 -28.66 -1.85
C ASP A 101 -13.42 -27.31 -1.16
N GLY A 102 -12.86 -27.11 0.03
CA GLY A 102 -13.02 -25.90 0.83
C GLY A 102 -14.27 -25.85 1.70
N THR A 103 -15.21 -26.77 1.55
CA THR A 103 -16.42 -26.82 2.39
C THR A 103 -16.10 -27.19 3.85
N LEU A 104 -16.96 -26.76 4.76
CA LEU A 104 -16.87 -27.17 6.16
C LEU A 104 -17.30 -28.64 6.34
N PRO A 105 -16.48 -29.50 6.92
CA PRO A 105 -16.83 -30.90 7.08
C PRO A 105 -17.94 -31.18 8.12
N THR A 106 -18.50 -30.15 8.69
CA THR A 106 -19.69 -30.21 9.58
C THR A 106 -21.00 -30.00 8.83
N MET A 107 -20.96 -29.56 7.58
CA MET A 107 -22.14 -29.29 6.77
C MET A 107 -22.62 -30.51 6.01
N THR A 108 -23.91 -30.56 5.78
CA THR A 108 -24.46 -31.49 4.78
C THR A 108 -24.15 -30.99 3.39
N GLN A 109 -23.98 -31.89 2.43
CA GLN A 109 -23.82 -31.54 1.03
C GLN A 109 -24.86 -30.52 0.59
N ARG A 110 -24.39 -29.43 0.00
CA ARG A 110 -25.24 -28.40 -0.58
C ARG A 110 -25.34 -28.57 -2.08
N SER A 111 -26.48 -28.25 -2.65
CA SER A 111 -26.61 -28.08 -4.09
C SER A 111 -26.61 -26.59 -4.41
N TYR A 112 -25.96 -26.23 -5.50
CA TYR A 112 -26.02 -24.89 -6.06
C TYR A 112 -26.18 -24.96 -7.58
N THR A 113 -26.76 -23.91 -8.14
CA THR A 113 -27.03 -23.85 -9.58
C THR A 113 -25.98 -22.93 -10.21
N LEU A 114 -25.27 -23.45 -11.18
CA LEU A 114 -24.34 -22.63 -11.96
C LEU A 114 -25.10 -21.69 -12.88
N ASN A 115 -24.55 -20.50 -13.05
CA ASN A 115 -25.14 -19.49 -13.90
C ASN A 115 -25.11 -19.89 -15.39
N ASP A 116 -26.14 -19.45 -16.15
CA ASP A 116 -26.52 -20.01 -17.46
C ASP A 116 -26.08 -19.13 -18.66
N GLU A 117 -25.49 -17.98 -18.44
CA GLU A 117 -25.27 -16.98 -19.48
C GLU A 117 -23.89 -17.08 -20.18
N PRO A 118 -23.75 -16.59 -21.45
CA PRO A 118 -22.47 -16.60 -22.17
C PRO A 118 -21.31 -15.89 -21.47
N PHE A 119 -21.62 -14.97 -20.57
CA PHE A 119 -20.65 -14.37 -19.65
C PHE A 119 -19.96 -15.37 -18.74
N ASP A 120 -20.62 -16.47 -18.54
CA ASP A 120 -20.16 -17.55 -17.69
C ASP A 120 -19.04 -18.41 -18.27
N GLN A 121 -18.69 -18.24 -19.52
CA GLN A 121 -17.43 -18.84 -19.97
C GLN A 121 -16.25 -18.34 -19.15
N ILE A 122 -16.38 -17.15 -18.61
CA ILE A 122 -15.37 -16.54 -17.75
C ILE A 122 -15.36 -17.13 -16.33
N SER A 123 -16.51 -17.47 -15.76
CA SER A 123 -16.66 -18.03 -14.40
C SER A 123 -16.46 -19.54 -14.34
N ARG A 124 -16.52 -20.23 -15.47
CA ARG A 124 -16.58 -21.70 -15.55
C ARG A 124 -15.35 -22.42 -15.01
N HIS A 125 -14.17 -21.84 -15.13
CA HIS A 125 -12.93 -22.48 -14.77
C HIS A 125 -12.68 -22.54 -13.25
N TYR A 126 -13.39 -21.72 -12.47
CA TYR A 126 -13.22 -21.72 -11.02
C TYR A 126 -14.03 -22.78 -10.27
N VAL A 127 -15.02 -23.35 -10.92
CA VAL A 127 -16.03 -24.16 -10.22
C VAL A 127 -15.68 -25.63 -10.16
N THR A 128 -14.92 -26.14 -11.10
CA THR A 128 -14.47 -27.54 -11.07
C THR A 128 -13.29 -27.74 -12.02
N GLY A 129 -12.15 -28.10 -11.51
CA GLY A 129 -11.05 -28.58 -12.35
C GLY A 129 -11.44 -29.85 -13.10
N SER A 130 -12.31 -29.76 -14.13
CA SER A 130 -12.56 -30.78 -15.16
C SER A 130 -13.98 -31.22 -15.42
N ALA A 131 -15.00 -30.83 -14.66
CA ALA A 131 -16.36 -31.35 -14.89
C ALA A 131 -17.40 -30.21 -14.82
N LEU A 132 -17.34 -29.29 -15.77
CA LEU A 132 -18.47 -28.43 -16.06
C LEU A 132 -19.56 -29.30 -16.66
N GLY A 133 -20.59 -29.55 -15.85
CA GLY A 133 -21.87 -29.98 -16.36
C GLY A 133 -22.46 -28.91 -17.27
N ASP A 134 -23.48 -29.26 -18.06
CA ASP A 134 -24.21 -28.33 -18.89
C ASP A 134 -24.63 -27.09 -18.08
N VAL A 135 -24.60 -25.96 -18.73
CA VAL A 135 -25.14 -24.66 -18.35
C VAL A 135 -26.49 -24.83 -17.62
N GLY A 136 -26.68 -24.22 -16.43
CA GLY A 136 -27.85 -24.45 -15.58
C GLY A 136 -27.84 -25.76 -14.79
N ALA A 137 -26.69 -26.48 -14.79
CA ALA A 137 -26.57 -27.70 -14.02
C ALA A 137 -26.58 -27.42 -12.52
N THR A 138 -27.28 -28.27 -11.78
CA THR A 138 -27.13 -28.30 -10.32
C THR A 138 -25.85 -29.05 -9.97
N VAL A 139 -24.95 -28.36 -9.30
CA VAL A 139 -23.71 -28.90 -8.79
C VAL A 139 -23.85 -29.14 -7.30
N TYR A 140 -23.10 -30.04 -6.75
CA TYR A 140 -23.10 -30.38 -5.33
C TYR A 140 -21.71 -30.14 -4.75
N THR A 141 -21.63 -29.48 -3.62
CA THR A 141 -20.42 -29.48 -2.79
C THR A 141 -20.08 -30.91 -2.35
N GLU A 142 -18.85 -31.15 -1.98
CA GLU A 142 -18.49 -32.45 -1.41
C GLU A 142 -19.32 -32.74 -0.15
N ALA A 143 -19.76 -33.97 0.01
CA ALA A 143 -20.26 -34.45 1.29
C ALA A 143 -19.07 -34.69 2.23
N PRO A 144 -19.18 -34.36 3.53
CA PRO A 144 -18.14 -34.74 4.48
C PRO A 144 -17.79 -36.24 4.40
N ILE A 145 -16.52 -36.53 4.19
CA ILE A 145 -16.00 -37.86 4.03
C ILE A 145 -15.64 -38.41 5.42
N LEU A 146 -16.18 -39.57 5.81
CA LEU A 146 -15.75 -40.26 7.04
C LEU A 146 -14.31 -40.76 6.85
N TYR A 147 -13.42 -40.36 7.75
CA TYR A 147 -12.04 -40.80 7.72
C TYR A 147 -11.93 -42.25 8.20
N GLU A 148 -11.54 -43.17 7.33
CA GLU A 148 -11.34 -44.62 7.62
C GLU A 148 -9.92 -45.10 7.30
N GLU A 149 -9.23 -44.45 6.35
CA GLU A 149 -7.88 -44.81 5.92
C GLU A 149 -7.08 -43.54 5.54
N PRO A 150 -5.73 -43.57 5.51
CA PRO A 150 -4.91 -42.40 5.16
C PRO A 150 -5.27 -41.80 3.79
N ILE A 151 -5.41 -40.49 3.77
CA ILE A 151 -5.70 -39.72 2.57
C ILE A 151 -4.45 -39.69 1.69
N ARG A 152 -4.59 -40.08 0.43
CA ARG A 152 -3.49 -40.12 -0.55
C ARG A 152 -3.50 -38.87 -1.40
N LEU A 153 -2.51 -38.02 -1.21
CA LEU A 153 -2.27 -36.82 -2.00
C LEU A 153 -1.09 -37.09 -2.94
N LYS A 154 -1.29 -36.97 -4.23
CA LYS A 154 -0.26 -37.27 -5.23
C LYS A 154 0.60 -36.04 -5.51
N ALA A 155 1.90 -36.27 -5.67
CA ALA A 155 2.82 -35.24 -6.15
C ALA A 155 2.81 -35.21 -7.70
N ALA A 156 2.94 -34.01 -8.24
CA ALA A 156 3.17 -33.80 -9.67
C ALA A 156 4.60 -34.25 -10.05
N ALA A 157 4.77 -34.77 -11.26
CA ALA A 157 6.09 -35.09 -11.75
C ALA A 157 6.88 -33.79 -12.11
N ALA A 158 8.20 -33.89 -12.20
CA ALA A 158 9.03 -32.75 -12.57
C ALA A 158 8.59 -32.16 -13.91
N GLY A 159 8.39 -30.82 -13.94
CA GLY A 159 7.92 -30.09 -15.10
C GLY A 159 6.41 -30.20 -15.39
N GLU A 160 5.63 -30.81 -14.51
CA GLU A 160 4.17 -30.79 -14.56
C GLU A 160 3.62 -29.73 -13.62
N THR A 161 2.38 -29.28 -13.86
CA THR A 161 1.64 -28.37 -12.97
C THR A 161 1.58 -28.93 -11.55
N LEU A 162 1.93 -28.10 -10.57
CA LEU A 162 1.95 -28.44 -9.15
C LEU A 162 0.56 -28.90 -8.68
N ASN A 163 0.49 -30.03 -8.00
CA ASN A 163 -0.72 -30.45 -7.32
C ASN A 163 -0.83 -29.75 -5.96
N SER A 164 -1.99 -29.23 -5.65
CA SER A 164 -2.28 -28.64 -4.34
C SER A 164 -3.58 -29.20 -3.78
N TYR A 165 -3.66 -29.29 -2.47
CA TYR A 165 -4.77 -29.90 -1.75
C TYR A 165 -5.03 -29.14 -0.46
N THR A 166 -6.26 -28.71 -0.24
CA THR A 166 -6.69 -28.16 1.04
C THR A 166 -7.52 -29.19 1.77
N VAL A 167 -7.01 -29.70 2.88
CA VAL A 167 -7.69 -30.69 3.73
C VAL A 167 -8.30 -29.97 4.92
N ARG A 168 -9.63 -30.03 5.04
CA ARG A 168 -10.36 -29.51 6.22
C ARG A 168 -10.93 -30.70 7.00
N ALA A 169 -10.59 -30.80 8.28
CA ALA A 169 -10.99 -31.94 9.10
C ALA A 169 -11.62 -31.49 10.41
N VAL A 170 -12.54 -32.31 10.92
CA VAL A 170 -13.26 -32.08 12.17
C VAL A 170 -13.52 -33.41 12.88
N GLY A 171 -13.45 -33.41 14.21
CA GLY A 171 -13.84 -34.52 15.04
C GLY A 171 -15.29 -34.41 15.49
N LYS A 172 -16.04 -35.47 15.37
CA LYS A 172 -17.38 -35.60 15.96
C LYS A 172 -17.28 -36.34 17.29
N LYS A 173 -17.75 -35.71 18.34
CA LYS A 173 -17.72 -36.25 19.71
C LYS A 173 -18.87 -37.23 19.97
N MET A 174 -18.74 -38.03 21.05
CA MET A 174 -19.74 -39.01 21.42
C MET A 174 -21.11 -38.38 21.77
N ASP A 175 -21.16 -37.10 22.15
CA ASP A 175 -22.39 -36.37 22.39
C ASP A 175 -23.02 -35.79 21.11
N GLY A 176 -22.36 -35.94 19.97
CA GLY A 176 -22.79 -35.45 18.67
C GLY A 176 -22.30 -34.02 18.34
N SER A 177 -21.60 -33.33 19.22
CA SER A 177 -20.96 -32.06 18.93
C SER A 177 -19.72 -32.26 18.08
N PHE A 178 -19.24 -31.17 17.46
CA PHE A 178 -18.03 -31.16 16.64
C PHE A 178 -16.92 -30.37 17.33
N THR A 179 -15.67 -30.71 17.02
CA THR A 179 -14.50 -29.92 17.38
C THR A 179 -14.38 -28.69 16.48
N ASP A 180 -13.41 -27.83 16.76
CA ASP A 180 -12.98 -26.84 15.78
C ASP A 180 -12.46 -27.53 14.51
N VAL A 181 -12.61 -26.83 13.37
CA VAL A 181 -12.12 -27.30 12.08
C VAL A 181 -10.62 -27.06 12.01
N HIS A 182 -9.87 -28.12 11.70
CA HIS A 182 -8.46 -28.02 11.36
C HIS A 182 -8.30 -27.99 9.85
N THR A 183 -7.63 -26.96 9.33
CA THR A 183 -7.37 -26.77 7.90
C THR A 183 -5.88 -26.81 7.64
N HIS A 184 -5.45 -27.50 6.58
CA HIS A 184 -4.06 -27.51 6.15
C HIS A 184 -3.96 -27.72 4.65
N THR A 185 -3.14 -26.89 3.99
CA THR A 185 -2.91 -26.96 2.55
C THR A 185 -1.58 -27.63 2.26
N TYR A 186 -1.59 -28.56 1.31
CA TYR A 186 -0.44 -29.32 0.83
C TYR A 186 -0.14 -28.95 -0.61
N PHE A 187 1.12 -28.66 -0.90
CA PHE A 187 1.65 -28.46 -2.24
C PHE A 187 2.59 -29.63 -2.54
N ALA A 188 2.21 -30.45 -3.51
CA ALA A 188 2.89 -31.71 -3.79
C ALA A 188 3.39 -31.79 -5.24
N GLY A 189 4.70 -31.79 -5.42
CA GLY A 189 5.34 -31.90 -6.72
C GLY A 189 6.85 -31.95 -6.62
N ALA A 190 7.50 -32.57 -7.58
CA ALA A 190 8.95 -32.79 -7.58
C ALA A 190 9.73 -31.46 -7.51
N ASP A 191 9.18 -30.39 -8.09
CA ASP A 191 9.84 -29.08 -8.21
C ASP A 191 9.24 -28.04 -7.22
N VAL A 192 8.51 -28.47 -6.17
CA VAL A 192 7.76 -27.60 -5.27
C VAL A 192 8.62 -26.54 -4.57
N HIS A 193 9.85 -26.86 -4.21
CA HIS A 193 10.77 -25.95 -3.53
C HIS A 193 11.38 -24.86 -4.45
N GLU A 194 11.18 -24.98 -5.76
CA GLU A 194 11.63 -24.03 -6.77
C GLU A 194 10.45 -23.25 -7.39
N ARG A 195 9.21 -23.55 -6.91
CA ARG A 195 7.98 -23.07 -7.53
C ARG A 195 7.63 -21.62 -7.14
N PHE A 196 8.00 -21.17 -5.94
CA PHE A 196 7.55 -19.89 -5.38
C PHE A 196 8.71 -19.00 -4.99
N ASP A 197 8.59 -17.71 -5.35
CA ASP A 197 9.48 -16.63 -4.91
C ASP A 197 8.74 -15.60 -4.06
N SER A 198 7.42 -15.75 -3.86
CA SER A 198 6.56 -14.80 -3.17
C SER A 198 5.73 -15.45 -2.06
N LEU A 199 4.93 -14.66 -1.38
CA LEU A 199 3.94 -15.15 -0.41
C LEU A 199 2.86 -15.96 -1.11
N ILE A 200 2.33 -16.97 -0.43
CA ILE A 200 1.28 -17.87 -0.91
C ILE A 200 0.06 -17.72 0.01
N PHE A 201 -1.05 -17.28 -0.55
CA PHE A 201 -2.34 -17.32 0.13
C PHE A 201 -3.08 -18.60 -0.26
N SER A 202 -3.36 -19.46 0.70
CA SER A 202 -4.34 -20.51 0.54
C SER A 202 -5.66 -20.08 1.19
N LEU A 203 -6.68 -19.93 0.36
CA LEU A 203 -8.02 -19.46 0.74
C LEU A 203 -9.00 -20.62 0.67
N SER A 204 -9.65 -20.95 1.78
CA SER A 204 -10.72 -21.95 1.81
C SER A 204 -12.06 -21.29 2.02
N VAL A 205 -12.92 -21.35 1.01
CA VAL A 205 -14.26 -20.75 0.97
C VAL A 205 -15.28 -21.80 0.52
N ASP A 206 -16.46 -21.81 1.10
CA ASP A 206 -17.53 -22.68 0.59
C ASP A 206 -17.84 -22.34 -0.88
N PRO A 207 -17.75 -23.26 -1.83
CA PRO A 207 -18.08 -23.00 -3.23
C PRO A 207 -19.49 -22.44 -3.47
N TYR A 208 -20.46 -22.78 -2.61
CA TYR A 208 -21.79 -22.20 -2.63
C TYR A 208 -21.76 -20.67 -2.47
N ASP A 209 -20.90 -20.17 -1.55
CA ASP A 209 -20.78 -18.75 -1.27
C ASP A 209 -20.12 -17.96 -2.41
N LEU A 210 -19.34 -18.63 -3.24
CA LEU A 210 -18.68 -18.03 -4.40
C LEU A 210 -19.53 -18.12 -5.69
N TYR A 211 -20.14 -19.26 -5.94
CA TYR A 211 -20.58 -19.64 -7.29
C TYR A 211 -22.07 -19.92 -7.46
N ASP A 212 -22.85 -20.00 -6.36
CA ASP A 212 -24.29 -20.19 -6.48
C ASP A 212 -24.96 -19.03 -7.23
N PHE A 213 -25.90 -19.35 -8.10
CA PHE A 213 -26.61 -18.38 -8.94
C PHE A 213 -27.32 -17.28 -8.15
N ASP A 214 -27.91 -17.62 -7.00
CA ASP A 214 -28.63 -16.67 -6.15
C ASP A 214 -27.74 -15.98 -5.11
N HIS A 215 -26.77 -16.73 -4.55
CA HIS A 215 -26.03 -16.34 -3.37
C HIS A 215 -24.55 -16.06 -3.63
N GLY A 216 -23.98 -16.66 -4.67
CA GLY A 216 -22.56 -16.55 -4.99
C GLY A 216 -22.14 -15.13 -5.32
N ILE A 217 -21.03 -14.71 -4.71
CA ILE A 217 -20.50 -13.34 -4.88
C ILE A 217 -19.57 -13.18 -6.09
N ALA A 218 -19.08 -14.27 -6.68
CA ALA A 218 -18.11 -14.21 -7.78
C ALA A 218 -18.74 -14.34 -9.17
N VAL A 219 -20.03 -14.59 -9.26
CA VAL A 219 -20.80 -14.84 -10.50
C VAL A 219 -21.68 -13.65 -10.90
N PRO A 220 -22.10 -13.56 -12.17
CA PRO A 220 -23.13 -12.60 -12.59
C PRO A 220 -24.47 -12.81 -11.86
N GLY A 221 -24.91 -14.03 -11.77
CA GLY A 221 -26.03 -14.52 -10.97
C GLY A 221 -27.38 -13.98 -11.32
N ARG A 222 -28.33 -14.15 -10.39
CA ARG A 222 -29.74 -13.78 -10.55
C ARG A 222 -29.93 -12.28 -10.86
N LEU A 223 -29.13 -11.41 -10.27
CA LEU A 223 -29.25 -9.96 -10.51
C LEU A 223 -28.98 -9.59 -11.96
N ARG A 224 -28.05 -10.30 -12.62
CA ARG A 224 -27.78 -10.10 -14.04
C ARG A 224 -28.94 -10.59 -14.90
N ASP A 225 -29.49 -11.73 -14.62
CA ASP A 225 -30.66 -12.30 -15.36
C ASP A 225 -31.91 -11.43 -15.25
N GLU A 226 -32.20 -10.94 -14.05
CA GLU A 226 -33.30 -10.01 -13.82
C GLU A 226 -33.11 -8.73 -14.64
N TYR A 227 -31.88 -8.16 -14.63
CA TYR A 227 -31.56 -6.97 -15.41
C TYR A 227 -31.70 -7.20 -16.91
N ILE A 228 -31.19 -8.30 -17.46
CA ILE A 228 -31.34 -8.65 -18.87
C ILE A 228 -32.85 -8.83 -19.24
N THR A 229 -33.58 -9.52 -18.38
CA THR A 229 -35.03 -9.75 -18.60
C THR A 229 -35.80 -8.43 -18.60
N GLU A 230 -35.48 -7.48 -17.75
CA GLU A 230 -36.16 -6.20 -17.63
C GLU A 230 -35.75 -5.20 -18.72
N SER A 231 -34.47 -5.12 -19.04
CA SER A 231 -33.90 -4.12 -19.96
C SER A 231 -33.79 -4.60 -21.41
N GLY A 232 -33.66 -5.90 -21.62
CA GLY A 232 -33.26 -6.50 -22.89
C GLY A 232 -31.82 -6.24 -23.28
N ASP A 233 -31.02 -5.71 -22.38
CA ASP A 233 -29.62 -5.35 -22.61
C ASP A 233 -28.71 -6.52 -22.22
N THR A 234 -28.19 -7.22 -23.22
CA THR A 234 -27.33 -8.39 -23.08
C THR A 234 -25.82 -8.02 -23.18
N GLU A 235 -25.51 -6.74 -23.39
CA GLU A 235 -24.14 -6.32 -23.52
C GLU A 235 -23.38 -6.54 -22.20
N PRO A 236 -22.15 -7.02 -22.29
CA PRO A 236 -21.32 -7.30 -21.13
C PRO A 236 -20.77 -6.02 -20.50
N TRP A 237 -21.62 -5.30 -19.81
CA TRP A 237 -21.20 -4.07 -19.16
C TRP A 237 -20.94 -4.28 -17.66
N ASN A 238 -19.73 -3.99 -17.27
CA ASN A 238 -19.19 -4.23 -15.93
C ASN A 238 -19.83 -3.42 -14.78
N SER A 239 -20.56 -2.36 -15.07
CA SER A 239 -21.28 -1.55 -14.08
C SER A 239 -22.79 -1.87 -14.01
N GLN A 240 -23.25 -2.86 -14.75
CA GLN A 240 -24.64 -3.30 -14.69
C GLN A 240 -24.89 -4.21 -13.49
N PRO A 241 -26.14 -4.36 -13.03
CA PRO A 241 -26.48 -5.24 -11.93
C PRO A 241 -25.98 -6.68 -12.17
N ALA A 242 -25.24 -7.19 -11.19
CA ALA A 242 -24.74 -8.57 -11.15
C ALA A 242 -24.36 -8.87 -9.70
N ASN A 243 -24.34 -10.14 -9.27
CA ASN A 243 -23.99 -10.51 -7.92
C ASN A 243 -22.58 -10.03 -7.55
N TYR A 244 -21.59 -10.12 -8.44
CA TYR A 244 -20.23 -9.65 -8.19
C TYR A 244 -20.12 -8.11 -8.06
N ASN A 245 -21.13 -7.34 -8.47
CA ASN A 245 -21.15 -5.87 -8.34
C ASN A 245 -21.70 -5.39 -7.00
N GLU A 246 -22.35 -6.28 -6.27
CA GLU A 246 -22.93 -5.95 -4.98
C GLU A 246 -21.86 -5.63 -3.94
N ARG A 247 -22.21 -4.77 -3.00
CA ARG A 247 -21.31 -4.21 -1.99
C ARG A 247 -21.99 -4.28 -0.64
N GLY A 248 -21.21 -4.10 0.40
CA GLY A 248 -21.70 -4.11 1.75
C GLY A 248 -21.29 -5.37 2.52
N ARG A 249 -21.59 -5.36 3.80
CA ARG A 249 -21.19 -6.45 4.72
C ARG A 249 -21.98 -7.74 4.44
N GLU A 250 -23.15 -7.63 3.92
CA GLU A 250 -24.03 -8.75 3.53
C GLU A 250 -23.45 -9.60 2.39
N PHE A 251 -22.49 -9.04 1.64
CA PHE A 251 -21.74 -9.76 0.59
C PHE A 251 -20.35 -10.20 1.05
N GLU A 252 -20.08 -10.19 2.36
CA GLU A 252 -18.89 -10.76 2.97
C GLU A 252 -19.12 -12.26 3.23
N ARG A 253 -18.17 -13.11 2.84
CA ARG A 253 -18.22 -14.57 2.98
C ARG A 253 -17.11 -15.05 3.88
N ASP A 254 -17.39 -16.10 4.64
CA ASP A 254 -16.41 -16.72 5.51
C ASP A 254 -15.27 -17.33 4.68
N VAL A 255 -14.04 -17.04 5.05
CA VAL A 255 -12.84 -17.62 4.45
C VAL A 255 -11.87 -18.03 5.53
N HIS A 256 -11.26 -19.20 5.36
CA HIS A 256 -10.08 -19.57 6.12
C HIS A 256 -8.84 -19.20 5.31
N VAL A 257 -7.89 -18.51 5.93
CA VAL A 257 -6.67 -18.00 5.30
C VAL A 257 -5.48 -18.71 5.92
N GLU A 258 -4.67 -19.37 5.11
CA GLU A 258 -3.31 -19.77 5.45
C GLU A 258 -2.37 -18.89 4.62
N LEU A 259 -1.45 -18.20 5.28
CA LEU A 259 -0.35 -17.49 4.64
C LEU A 259 0.92 -18.29 4.82
N ILE A 260 1.56 -18.62 3.69
CA ILE A 260 2.74 -19.48 3.62
C ILE A 260 3.82 -18.67 2.90
N ASP A 261 5.07 -18.79 3.34
CA ASP A 261 6.18 -18.12 2.65
C ASP A 261 6.73 -18.97 1.49
N ALA A 262 7.65 -18.41 0.73
CA ALA A 262 8.25 -19.07 -0.44
C ALA A 262 9.05 -20.34 -0.08
N SER A 263 9.45 -20.54 1.19
CA SER A 263 10.12 -21.77 1.65
C SER A 263 9.13 -22.89 2.03
N GLY A 264 7.84 -22.56 2.14
CA GLY A 264 6.78 -23.47 2.55
C GLY A 264 6.51 -23.46 4.06
N ASP A 265 7.04 -22.46 4.79
CA ASP A 265 6.75 -22.29 6.20
C ASP A 265 5.44 -21.52 6.38
N LEU A 266 4.60 -22.01 7.32
CA LEU A 266 3.37 -21.33 7.69
C LEU A 266 3.69 -20.03 8.44
N VAL A 267 3.27 -18.90 7.87
CA VAL A 267 3.43 -17.58 8.49
C VAL A 267 2.32 -17.35 9.53
N PHE A 268 1.07 -17.49 9.09
CA PHE A 268 -0.09 -17.53 9.99
C PHE A 268 -1.26 -18.29 9.38
N THR A 269 -2.21 -18.67 10.23
CA THR A 269 -3.53 -19.15 9.84
C THR A 269 -4.61 -18.38 10.61
N GLN A 270 -5.68 -17.95 9.93
CA GLN A 270 -6.74 -17.14 10.53
C GLN A 270 -8.04 -17.24 9.73
N ASN A 271 -9.19 -17.20 10.43
CA ASN A 271 -10.47 -17.01 9.77
C ASN A 271 -10.72 -15.50 9.50
N ALA A 272 -11.30 -15.20 8.35
CA ALA A 272 -11.56 -13.84 7.91
C ALA A 272 -12.84 -13.76 7.08
N GLY A 273 -13.23 -12.54 6.72
CA GLY A 273 -14.25 -12.28 5.72
C GLY A 273 -13.63 -11.99 4.37
N LEU A 274 -14.24 -12.49 3.29
CA LEU A 274 -13.82 -12.26 1.92
C LEU A 274 -14.91 -11.49 1.17
N ARG A 275 -14.54 -10.43 0.45
CA ARG A 275 -15.42 -9.70 -0.48
C ARG A 275 -14.73 -9.42 -1.81
N ILE A 276 -15.51 -9.30 -2.87
CA ILE A 276 -14.99 -8.83 -4.17
C ILE A 276 -14.57 -7.36 -4.05
N PHE A 277 -13.34 -7.08 -4.50
CA PHE A 277 -12.79 -5.73 -4.61
C PHE A 277 -12.87 -5.22 -6.05
N GLY A 278 -12.82 -3.90 -6.22
CA GLY A 278 -12.68 -3.22 -7.51
C GLY A 278 -13.91 -2.43 -7.94
N GLY A 279 -13.77 -1.81 -9.10
CA GLY A 279 -14.80 -1.12 -9.86
C GLY A 279 -15.15 -1.95 -11.09
N TRP A 280 -14.57 -1.57 -12.23
CA TRP A 280 -14.67 -2.28 -13.50
C TRP A 280 -14.15 -3.73 -13.42
N SER A 281 -13.03 -3.94 -12.73
CA SER A 281 -12.40 -5.24 -12.58
C SER A 281 -13.25 -6.31 -11.86
N ARG A 282 -14.35 -5.93 -11.22
CA ARG A 282 -15.31 -6.91 -10.63
C ARG A 282 -15.91 -7.86 -11.66
N ALA A 283 -16.06 -7.39 -12.90
CA ALA A 283 -16.55 -8.22 -14.00
C ALA A 283 -15.48 -9.13 -14.61
N MET A 284 -14.20 -8.92 -14.30
CA MET A 284 -13.12 -9.78 -14.78
C MET A 284 -13.25 -11.19 -14.20
N GLN A 285 -12.67 -12.15 -14.90
CA GLN A 285 -12.67 -13.56 -14.51
C GLN A 285 -11.92 -13.74 -13.19
N GLN A 286 -10.64 -13.36 -13.14
CA GLN A 286 -9.89 -13.30 -11.91
C GLN A 286 -10.39 -12.11 -11.07
N LYS A 287 -11.10 -12.40 -9.98
CA LYS A 287 -11.56 -11.38 -9.05
C LYS A 287 -10.44 -10.88 -8.16
N SER A 288 -10.47 -9.60 -7.82
CA SER A 288 -9.69 -9.11 -6.69
C SER A 288 -10.49 -9.27 -5.40
N PHE A 289 -9.83 -9.55 -4.30
CA PHE A 289 -10.47 -9.81 -3.01
C PHE A 289 -10.03 -8.81 -1.95
N PHE A 290 -10.98 -8.34 -1.15
CA PHE A 290 -10.71 -7.87 0.20
C PHE A 290 -10.66 -9.05 1.16
N LEU A 291 -9.73 -9.04 2.10
CA LEU A 291 -9.71 -9.90 3.28
C LEU A 291 -9.87 -9.04 4.53
N TYR A 292 -10.81 -9.43 5.42
CA TYR A 292 -11.19 -8.73 6.64
C TYR A 292 -11.01 -9.64 7.87
N PRO A 293 -9.99 -9.49 8.68
CA PRO A 293 -9.73 -10.31 9.88
C PRO A 293 -10.60 -9.85 11.07
N ARG A 294 -11.91 -9.98 10.92
CA ARG A 294 -12.84 -9.50 11.95
C ARG A 294 -13.03 -10.52 13.07
N ARG A 295 -13.24 -10.04 14.30
CA ARG A 295 -13.53 -10.88 15.47
C ARG A 295 -14.79 -11.75 15.33
N ILE A 296 -15.69 -11.46 14.39
CA ILE A 296 -16.84 -12.31 14.09
C ILE A 296 -16.43 -13.64 13.44
N TYR A 297 -15.30 -13.65 12.73
CA TYR A 297 -14.74 -14.84 12.06
C TYR A 297 -13.69 -15.55 12.92
N ASP A 298 -12.90 -14.76 13.65
CA ASP A 298 -11.88 -15.20 14.58
C ASP A 298 -11.99 -14.33 15.86
N PRO A 299 -12.64 -14.85 16.94
CA PRO A 299 -12.87 -14.07 18.15
C PRO A 299 -11.62 -13.56 18.86
N ASP A 300 -10.51 -14.26 18.69
CA ASP A 300 -9.24 -13.93 19.34
C ASP A 300 -8.42 -12.90 18.52
N ARG A 301 -8.66 -12.81 17.22
CA ARG A 301 -7.86 -12.00 16.29
C ARG A 301 -8.75 -11.06 15.47
N GLY A 302 -8.63 -9.76 15.71
CA GLY A 302 -9.38 -8.71 14.99
C GLY A 302 -8.58 -8.05 13.87
N LYS A 303 -7.28 -8.35 13.75
CA LYS A 303 -6.35 -7.81 12.75
C LYS A 303 -5.46 -8.94 12.21
N PHE A 304 -4.92 -8.77 11.01
CA PHE A 304 -3.77 -9.55 10.55
C PHE A 304 -2.51 -9.04 11.24
N HIS A 305 -1.76 -9.92 11.86
CA HIS A 305 -0.48 -9.62 12.51
C HIS A 305 0.65 -10.22 11.66
N PHE A 306 1.09 -9.46 10.69
CA PHE A 306 2.21 -9.83 9.81
C PHE A 306 2.70 -8.59 9.07
N ASP A 307 4.01 -8.52 8.86
CA ASP A 307 4.65 -7.46 8.09
C ASP A 307 4.49 -7.73 6.58
N PHE A 308 3.32 -7.40 6.04
CA PHE A 308 3.05 -7.55 4.60
C PHE A 308 3.94 -6.66 3.76
N PHE A 309 4.30 -5.50 4.27
CA PHE A 309 5.03 -4.45 3.56
C PHE A 309 6.24 -3.99 4.40
N PRO A 310 7.37 -4.72 4.33
CA PRO A 310 8.53 -4.49 5.21
C PRO A 310 9.11 -3.07 5.16
N GLU A 311 8.90 -2.35 4.06
CA GLU A 311 9.37 -0.96 3.89
C GLU A 311 8.34 0.07 4.39
N ASP A 312 7.12 -0.35 4.73
CA ASP A 312 6.09 0.58 5.18
C ASP A 312 6.32 1.01 6.63
N ARG A 313 6.20 2.30 6.87
CA ARG A 313 6.47 2.93 8.16
C ARG A 313 5.37 3.92 8.52
N THR A 314 5.17 4.11 9.81
CA THR A 314 4.39 5.24 10.32
C THR A 314 5.12 6.55 10.00
N TYR A 315 4.47 7.69 10.18
CA TYR A 315 5.16 8.99 10.04
C TYR A 315 6.25 9.19 11.11
N TYR A 316 6.27 8.39 12.15
CA TYR A 316 7.32 8.35 13.16
C TYR A 316 8.37 7.26 12.91
N GLN A 317 8.39 6.70 11.69
CA GLN A 317 9.34 5.69 11.23
C GLN A 317 9.25 4.32 11.92
N ASN A 318 8.14 4.02 12.59
CA ASN A 318 7.90 2.71 13.17
C ASN A 318 7.35 1.72 12.13
N PRO A 319 7.69 0.43 12.21
CA PRO A 319 7.14 -0.59 11.32
C PRO A 319 5.63 -0.74 11.50
N ILE A 320 4.91 -0.98 10.41
CA ILE A 320 3.50 -1.33 10.44
C ILE A 320 3.38 -2.84 10.18
N ALA A 321 2.92 -3.58 11.18
CA ALA A 321 2.77 -5.03 11.12
C ALA A 321 1.36 -5.51 11.52
N ARG A 322 0.36 -4.61 11.49
CA ARG A 322 -1.04 -4.91 11.83
C ARG A 322 -1.96 -4.29 10.80
N TYR A 323 -2.88 -5.07 10.27
CA TYR A 323 -3.79 -4.61 9.20
C TYR A 323 -5.22 -5.05 9.48
N ASP A 324 -6.17 -4.12 9.40
CA ASP A 324 -7.61 -4.36 9.50
C ASP A 324 -8.20 -4.95 8.23
N ARG A 325 -7.50 -4.78 7.12
CA ARG A 325 -7.79 -5.41 5.84
C ARG A 325 -6.62 -5.27 4.88
N ILE A 326 -6.59 -6.17 3.91
CA ILE A 326 -5.70 -6.11 2.75
C ILE A 326 -6.48 -6.39 1.48
N VAL A 327 -5.91 -6.02 0.34
CA VAL A 327 -6.44 -6.35 -0.99
C VAL A 327 -5.51 -7.31 -1.69
N LEU A 328 -6.07 -8.36 -2.25
CA LEU A 328 -5.43 -9.21 -3.26
C LEU A 328 -5.89 -8.71 -4.63
N ARG A 329 -5.05 -7.95 -5.33
CA ARG A 329 -5.42 -7.23 -6.56
C ARG A 329 -4.94 -7.95 -7.82
N ASN A 330 -5.83 -8.08 -8.79
CA ASN A 330 -5.59 -8.74 -10.07
C ASN A 330 -4.98 -7.83 -11.16
N ASN A 331 -4.45 -6.65 -10.81
CA ASN A 331 -3.93 -5.60 -11.72
C ASN A 331 -4.93 -4.95 -12.68
N ALA A 332 -6.21 -5.21 -12.52
CA ALA A 332 -7.28 -4.54 -13.26
C ALA A 332 -6.96 -4.26 -14.76
N THR A 333 -6.77 -3.00 -15.17
CA THR A 333 -6.53 -2.63 -16.57
C THR A 333 -5.19 -3.11 -17.11
N ASP A 334 -4.17 -3.26 -16.27
CA ASP A 334 -2.84 -3.76 -16.66
C ASP A 334 -2.76 -5.30 -16.75
N ASN A 335 -3.82 -6.01 -16.36
CA ASN A 335 -4.02 -7.43 -16.64
C ASN A 335 -4.75 -7.56 -18.01
N PRO A 336 -4.19 -8.20 -19.03
CA PRO A 336 -3.02 -9.08 -19.04
C PRO A 336 -1.74 -8.47 -19.67
N TYR A 337 -1.52 -7.20 -19.52
CA TYR A 337 -0.39 -6.49 -20.15
C TYR A 337 0.92 -6.64 -19.36
N ALA A 338 1.31 -5.63 -18.57
CA ALA A 338 2.56 -5.68 -17.82
C ALA A 338 2.43 -6.22 -16.40
N PHE A 339 1.26 -6.14 -15.76
CA PHE A 339 1.00 -6.54 -14.38
C PHE A 339 1.86 -5.85 -13.32
N LEU A 340 2.26 -4.58 -13.54
CA LEU A 340 3.14 -3.87 -12.59
C LEU A 340 3.08 -2.33 -12.68
N ARG A 341 2.26 -1.72 -13.58
CA ARG A 341 2.28 -0.27 -13.78
C ARG A 341 1.91 0.52 -12.54
N ASP A 342 0.85 0.10 -11.85
CA ASP A 342 0.37 0.76 -10.62
C ASP A 342 1.40 0.66 -9.49
N GLU A 343 2.04 -0.50 -9.35
CA GLU A 343 3.04 -0.80 -8.34
C GLU A 343 4.32 0.03 -8.54
N VAL A 344 4.83 0.07 -9.78
CA VAL A 344 5.99 0.88 -10.15
C VAL A 344 5.75 2.36 -9.87
N ILE A 345 4.56 2.87 -10.22
CA ILE A 345 4.22 4.28 -10.03
C ILE A 345 4.08 4.58 -8.53
N SER A 346 3.43 3.71 -7.76
CA SER A 346 3.24 3.88 -6.32
C SER A 346 4.56 3.89 -5.55
N ASP A 347 5.47 2.96 -5.88
CA ASP A 347 6.76 2.87 -5.20
C ASP A 347 7.66 4.10 -5.49
N LEU A 348 7.69 4.57 -6.75
CA LEU A 348 8.42 5.78 -7.10
C LEU A 348 7.78 7.06 -6.50
N ALA A 349 6.47 7.07 -6.29
CA ALA A 349 5.75 8.19 -5.70
C ALA A 349 6.01 8.33 -4.19
N ALA A 350 6.47 7.30 -3.51
CA ALA A 350 6.65 7.28 -2.05
C ALA A 350 7.65 8.34 -1.56
N GLU A 351 8.56 8.80 -2.42
CA GLU A 351 9.48 9.89 -2.09
C GLU A 351 8.85 11.29 -2.23
N LEU A 352 7.69 11.40 -2.90
CA LEU A 352 7.03 12.67 -3.19
C LEU A 352 5.73 12.87 -2.42
N LEU A 353 5.06 11.79 -2.08
CA LEU A 353 3.79 11.80 -1.39
C LEU A 353 3.92 11.12 -0.04
N PRO A 354 3.35 11.67 1.03
CA PRO A 354 3.38 11.06 2.36
C PRO A 354 2.60 9.75 2.40
N ASP A 355 1.64 9.59 1.49
CA ASP A 355 0.72 8.46 1.43
C ASP A 355 0.76 7.83 0.04
N THR A 356 1.28 6.61 -0.02
CA THR A 356 1.24 5.73 -1.20
C THR A 356 0.77 4.34 -0.79
N GLN A 357 0.28 3.56 -1.76
CA GLN A 357 -0.15 2.19 -1.50
C GLN A 357 1.05 1.24 -1.59
N SER A 358 1.49 0.76 -0.45
CA SER A 358 2.47 -0.33 -0.41
C SER A 358 1.92 -1.58 -1.08
N ASN A 359 2.78 -2.33 -1.73
CA ASN A 359 2.43 -3.49 -2.53
C ASN A 359 3.45 -4.62 -2.39
N ARG A 360 3.01 -5.87 -2.60
CA ARG A 360 3.87 -7.05 -2.58
C ARG A 360 3.29 -8.17 -3.44
N ALA A 361 4.13 -8.88 -4.20
CA ALA A 361 3.73 -9.99 -5.04
C ALA A 361 3.24 -11.20 -4.19
N ALA A 362 2.22 -11.91 -4.68
CA ALA A 362 1.72 -13.14 -4.05
C ALA A 362 1.08 -14.08 -5.07
N ALA A 363 1.14 -15.38 -4.76
CA ALA A 363 0.33 -16.42 -5.38
C ALA A 363 -0.92 -16.67 -4.55
N VAL A 364 -2.04 -16.95 -5.20
CA VAL A 364 -3.30 -17.31 -4.54
C VAL A 364 -3.72 -18.71 -4.97
N PHE A 365 -4.09 -19.53 -4.00
CA PHE A 365 -4.79 -20.79 -4.19
C PHE A 365 -6.18 -20.68 -3.55
N LEU A 366 -7.19 -21.13 -4.26
CA LEU A 366 -8.57 -21.10 -3.80
C LEU A 366 -9.10 -22.53 -3.73
N ASN A 367 -9.43 -22.99 -2.53
CA ASN A 367 -9.88 -24.35 -2.29
C ASN A 367 -8.92 -25.45 -2.80
N GLY A 368 -7.61 -25.20 -2.72
CA GLY A 368 -6.59 -26.12 -3.21
C GLY A 368 -6.33 -26.02 -4.72
N GLU A 369 -6.94 -25.11 -5.45
CA GLU A 369 -6.67 -24.88 -6.87
C GLU A 369 -5.93 -23.57 -7.08
N TYR A 370 -4.98 -23.54 -8.01
CA TYR A 370 -4.25 -22.32 -8.35
C TYR A 370 -5.19 -21.27 -8.91
N TYR A 371 -5.35 -20.17 -8.19
CA TYR A 371 -6.22 -19.07 -8.60
C TYR A 371 -5.49 -18.01 -9.45
N GLY A 372 -4.21 -17.80 -9.20
CA GLY A 372 -3.36 -16.95 -10.00
C GLY A 372 -2.49 -16.00 -9.21
N PHE A 373 -1.70 -15.24 -9.95
CA PHE A 373 -0.86 -14.16 -9.46
C PHE A 373 -1.71 -12.95 -9.06
N VAL A 374 -1.34 -12.29 -7.95
CA VAL A 374 -1.92 -11.03 -7.49
C VAL A 374 -0.84 -10.14 -6.86
N TRP A 375 -1.14 -8.85 -6.73
CA TRP A 375 -0.44 -7.98 -5.80
C TRP A 375 -1.26 -7.83 -4.52
N ILE A 376 -0.62 -7.97 -3.36
CA ILE A 376 -1.18 -7.53 -2.09
C ILE A 376 -1.08 -6.00 -2.09
N HIS A 377 -2.17 -5.30 -1.76
CA HIS A 377 -2.19 -3.84 -1.65
C HIS A 377 -2.69 -3.41 -0.28
N GLN A 378 -2.09 -2.35 0.22
CA GLN A 378 -2.60 -1.58 1.34
C GLN A 378 -3.86 -0.81 0.94
N VAL A 379 -4.70 -0.47 1.88
CA VAL A 379 -5.97 0.20 1.64
C VAL A 379 -5.98 1.56 2.33
N TYR A 380 -6.31 2.62 1.59
CA TYR A 380 -6.58 3.93 2.17
C TYR A 380 -7.96 3.97 2.80
N ASP A 381 -8.00 3.83 4.09
CA ASP A 381 -9.17 3.94 4.95
C ASP A 381 -8.82 4.63 6.28
N GLU A 382 -9.74 4.63 7.22
CA GLU A 382 -9.54 5.22 8.54
C GLU A 382 -8.43 4.50 9.31
N ASP A 383 -8.40 3.17 9.25
CA ASP A 383 -7.41 2.34 9.94
C ASP A 383 -5.99 2.59 9.43
N TYR A 384 -5.83 2.80 8.10
CA TYR A 384 -4.56 3.21 7.51
C TYR A 384 -4.01 4.49 8.15
N PHE A 385 -4.85 5.51 8.28
CA PHE A 385 -4.42 6.79 8.85
C PHE A 385 -4.22 6.73 10.37
N ILE A 386 -4.96 5.89 11.08
CA ILE A 386 -4.74 5.60 12.50
C ILE A 386 -3.34 5.03 12.70
N ASP A 387 -2.99 4.00 11.95
CA ASP A 387 -1.70 3.33 12.06
C ASP A 387 -0.55 4.25 11.60
N LYS A 388 -0.69 4.96 10.47
CA LYS A 388 0.31 5.92 9.99
C LYS A 388 0.59 7.06 10.96
N ASN A 389 -0.43 7.59 11.64
CA ASN A 389 -0.30 8.70 12.60
C ASN A 389 -0.12 8.23 14.04
N GLU A 390 -0.17 6.93 14.34
CA GLU A 390 -0.09 6.36 15.69
C GLU A 390 -1.10 7.00 16.68
N ILE A 391 -2.32 7.22 16.22
CA ILE A 391 -3.40 7.79 17.00
C ILE A 391 -4.37 6.70 17.52
N MET A 392 -5.27 7.08 18.40
CA MET A 392 -6.27 6.14 18.96
C MET A 392 -7.34 5.78 17.91
N GLU A 393 -7.88 4.56 17.98
CA GLU A 393 -8.92 4.08 17.06
C GLU A 393 -10.12 5.03 16.99
N GLU A 394 -10.53 5.62 18.11
CA GLU A 394 -11.65 6.56 18.18
C GLU A 394 -11.38 7.86 17.40
N GLU A 395 -10.11 8.18 17.13
CA GLU A 395 -9.76 9.37 16.36
C GLU A 395 -9.86 9.15 14.84
N GLY A 396 -9.96 7.90 14.38
CA GLY A 396 -10.19 7.55 12.99
C GLY A 396 -11.46 8.16 12.41
N GLU A 397 -12.52 8.28 13.23
CA GLU A 397 -13.78 8.91 12.83
C GLU A 397 -13.65 10.38 12.35
N TYR A 398 -12.54 11.05 12.66
CA TYR A 398 -12.28 12.42 12.20
C TYR A 398 -11.62 12.52 10.84
N PHE A 399 -11.19 11.40 10.23
CA PHE A 399 -10.74 11.40 8.85
C PHE A 399 -11.92 11.49 7.88
N ARG A 400 -11.76 12.31 6.87
CA ARG A 400 -12.71 12.47 5.77
C ARG A 400 -12.02 12.06 4.49
N ILE A 401 -12.41 10.91 3.95
CA ILE A 401 -11.79 10.28 2.79
C ILE A 401 -12.84 10.19 1.68
N PHE A 402 -12.64 10.90 0.59
CA PHE A 402 -13.60 10.98 -0.50
C PHE A 402 -13.02 10.56 -1.84
N ARG A 403 -13.88 9.93 -2.66
CA ARG A 403 -13.62 9.76 -4.09
C ARG A 403 -14.23 10.92 -4.87
N GLY A 404 -13.67 11.18 -6.06
CA GLY A 404 -14.17 12.26 -6.88
C GLY A 404 -13.59 12.29 -8.29
N ASN A 405 -13.92 13.38 -8.96
CA ASN A 405 -13.32 13.82 -10.21
C ASN A 405 -12.65 15.19 -10.02
N GLU A 406 -12.23 15.83 -11.11
CA GLU A 406 -11.54 17.12 -11.04
C GLU A 406 -12.32 18.22 -10.29
N PHE A 407 -13.64 18.23 -10.37
CA PHE A 407 -14.46 19.34 -9.85
C PHE A 407 -15.16 19.02 -8.54
N SER A 408 -15.34 17.76 -8.21
CA SER A 408 -16.20 17.36 -7.11
C SER A 408 -15.76 16.07 -6.45
N VAL A 409 -16.10 15.95 -5.19
CA VAL A 409 -16.02 14.70 -4.43
C VAL A 409 -17.43 14.29 -4.03
N TRP A 410 -17.61 13.02 -3.69
CA TRP A 410 -18.89 12.48 -3.24
C TRP A 410 -18.72 11.47 -2.13
N THR A 411 -19.80 11.29 -1.38
CA THR A 411 -19.95 10.24 -0.35
C THR A 411 -21.19 9.41 -0.65
N THR A 412 -21.17 8.17 -0.23
CA THR A 412 -22.35 7.28 -0.20
C THR A 412 -22.91 7.13 1.21
N ASP A 413 -22.24 7.75 2.21
CA ASP A 413 -22.65 7.69 3.59
C ASP A 413 -23.79 8.69 3.87
N ASP A 414 -24.71 8.31 4.72
CA ASP A 414 -25.76 9.21 5.22
C ASP A 414 -25.30 10.06 6.41
N ASP A 415 -24.01 9.95 6.80
CA ASP A 415 -23.44 10.71 7.91
C ASP A 415 -23.39 12.22 7.60
N PRO A 416 -23.96 13.08 8.46
CA PRO A 416 -23.95 14.52 8.26
C PRO A 416 -22.54 15.12 8.17
N LEU A 417 -21.53 14.56 8.85
CA LEU A 417 -20.15 15.03 8.80
C LEU A 417 -19.49 14.70 7.45
N SER A 418 -19.83 13.57 6.85
CA SER A 418 -19.39 13.25 5.50
C SER A 418 -19.98 14.20 4.46
N HIS A 419 -21.25 14.56 4.57
CA HIS A 419 -21.86 15.58 3.71
C HIS A 419 -21.22 16.96 3.90
N GLN A 420 -20.96 17.37 5.15
CA GLN A 420 -20.22 18.60 5.43
C GLN A 420 -18.82 18.58 4.81
N GLY A 421 -18.11 17.46 4.88
CA GLY A 421 -16.80 17.31 4.26
C GLY A 421 -16.82 17.50 2.74
N VAL A 422 -17.87 17.03 2.05
CA VAL A 422 -18.07 17.28 0.60
C VAL A 422 -18.29 18.77 0.32
N GLU A 423 -19.08 19.46 1.16
CA GLU A 423 -19.30 20.90 1.05
C GLU A 423 -18.00 21.67 1.29
N ASP A 424 -17.23 21.31 2.31
CA ASP A 424 -15.95 21.92 2.65
C ASP A 424 -14.91 21.76 1.52
N PHE A 425 -14.84 20.55 0.91
CA PHE A 425 -13.98 20.36 -0.27
C PHE A 425 -14.41 21.25 -1.42
N SER A 426 -15.72 21.35 -1.68
CA SER A 426 -16.26 22.19 -2.75
C SER A 426 -15.97 23.67 -2.48
N ALA A 427 -16.06 24.12 -1.21
CA ALA A 427 -15.72 25.50 -0.83
C ALA A 427 -14.24 25.79 -1.06
N MET A 428 -13.34 24.91 -0.67
CA MET A 428 -11.90 25.01 -0.94
C MET A 428 -11.63 25.05 -2.44
N TYR A 429 -12.18 24.09 -3.21
CA TYR A 429 -11.98 24.03 -4.65
C TYR A 429 -12.44 25.31 -5.35
N ASN A 430 -13.61 25.87 -4.97
CA ASN A 430 -14.20 27.07 -5.58
C ASN A 430 -13.40 28.35 -5.31
N LEU A 431 -12.37 28.33 -4.44
CA LEU A 431 -11.45 29.45 -4.33
C LEU A 431 -10.70 29.76 -5.64
N HIS A 432 -10.65 28.81 -6.59
CA HIS A 432 -10.13 29.04 -7.94
C HIS A 432 -10.88 30.15 -8.70
N GLU A 433 -12.14 30.46 -8.35
CA GLU A 433 -12.95 31.53 -8.94
C GLU A 433 -12.51 32.92 -8.41
N THR A 434 -11.76 32.97 -7.32
CA THR A 434 -11.16 34.19 -6.80
C THR A 434 -9.85 34.50 -7.52
N ASP A 435 -9.33 35.69 -7.36
CA ASP A 435 -8.02 36.07 -7.89
C ASP A 435 -6.93 35.59 -6.91
N LEU A 436 -6.36 34.43 -7.17
CA LEU A 436 -5.28 33.81 -6.35
C LEU A 436 -3.93 34.53 -6.48
N THR A 437 -3.80 35.57 -7.34
CA THR A 437 -2.63 36.45 -7.33
C THR A 437 -2.67 37.45 -6.18
N VAL A 438 -3.82 37.62 -5.55
CA VAL A 438 -4.00 38.35 -4.30
C VAL A 438 -3.60 37.47 -3.13
N GLU A 439 -2.61 37.94 -2.33
CA GLU A 439 -1.99 37.15 -1.27
C GLU A 439 -3.01 36.61 -0.28
N ALA A 440 -3.94 37.40 0.19
CA ALA A 440 -4.96 36.97 1.18
C ALA A 440 -5.85 35.82 0.67
N ASN A 441 -6.19 35.79 -0.64
CA ASN A 441 -6.98 34.72 -1.22
C ASN A 441 -6.13 33.43 -1.35
N PHE A 442 -4.85 33.59 -1.61
CA PHE A 442 -3.92 32.48 -1.73
C PHE A 442 -3.58 31.89 -0.36
N GLU A 443 -3.34 32.72 0.66
CA GLU A 443 -3.17 32.28 2.06
C GLU A 443 -4.41 31.51 2.56
N GLU A 444 -5.62 31.96 2.22
CA GLU A 444 -6.86 31.23 2.51
C GLU A 444 -6.84 29.84 1.87
N LEU A 445 -6.46 29.72 0.60
CA LEU A 445 -6.33 28.44 -0.07
C LEU A 445 -5.31 27.52 0.63
N LEU A 446 -4.11 28.03 0.95
CA LEU A 446 -3.05 27.27 1.62
C LEU A 446 -3.42 26.83 3.04
N SER A 447 -4.32 27.56 3.70
CA SER A 447 -4.85 27.13 5.01
C SER A 447 -5.78 25.91 4.93
N LEU A 448 -6.32 25.62 3.75
CA LEU A 448 -7.30 24.55 3.51
C LEU A 448 -6.73 23.36 2.75
N MET A 449 -5.65 23.54 2.00
CA MET A 449 -5.04 22.46 1.22
C MET A 449 -3.52 22.44 1.37
N ASP A 450 -2.98 21.25 1.26
CA ASP A 450 -1.55 21.02 1.17
C ASP A 450 -1.11 21.17 -0.29
N ILE A 451 -0.38 22.25 -0.58
CA ILE A 451 0.02 22.59 -1.95
C ILE A 451 1.06 21.61 -2.50
N ASP A 452 1.95 21.09 -1.65
CA ASP A 452 2.98 20.16 -2.07
C ASP A 452 2.35 18.79 -2.42
N SER A 453 1.43 18.30 -1.59
CA SER A 453 0.62 17.11 -1.91
C SER A 453 -0.15 17.27 -3.22
N PHE A 454 -0.78 18.44 -3.43
CA PHE A 454 -1.49 18.74 -4.67
C PHE A 454 -0.56 18.74 -5.88
N PHE A 455 0.55 19.44 -5.81
CA PHE A 455 1.51 19.52 -6.91
C PHE A 455 2.15 18.18 -7.23
N ALA A 456 2.58 17.42 -6.22
CA ALA A 456 3.16 16.10 -6.41
C ALA A 456 2.16 15.13 -7.09
N TYR A 457 0.93 15.07 -6.57
CA TYR A 457 -0.12 14.24 -7.17
C TYR A 457 -0.39 14.60 -8.64
N TYR A 458 -0.55 15.90 -8.96
CA TYR A 458 -0.81 16.33 -10.33
C TYR A 458 0.39 16.11 -11.25
N ALA A 459 1.60 16.38 -10.77
CA ALA A 459 2.82 16.18 -11.53
C ALA A 459 3.04 14.70 -11.89
N ILE A 460 2.82 13.79 -10.94
CA ILE A 460 2.91 12.35 -11.18
C ILE A 460 1.86 11.91 -12.21
N GLN A 461 0.59 12.22 -11.97
CA GLN A 461 -0.53 11.81 -12.84
C GLN A 461 -0.35 12.27 -14.30
N LEU A 462 0.09 13.51 -14.49
CA LEU A 462 0.34 14.01 -15.84
C LEU A 462 1.63 13.47 -16.46
N TYR A 463 2.66 13.19 -15.63
CA TYR A 463 3.92 12.64 -16.13
C TYR A 463 3.77 11.22 -16.63
N VAL A 464 3.14 10.34 -15.85
CA VAL A 464 2.85 8.95 -16.24
C VAL A 464 1.75 8.86 -17.32
N ASN A 465 1.10 9.98 -17.64
CA ASN A 465 -0.02 10.09 -18.56
C ASN A 465 -1.17 9.14 -18.23
N ASN A 466 -1.62 9.11 -16.96
CA ASN A 466 -2.76 8.29 -16.55
C ASN A 466 -4.03 8.73 -17.29
N ARG A 467 -4.61 7.83 -18.11
CA ARG A 467 -5.79 8.12 -18.95
C ARG A 467 -7.11 7.97 -18.21
N ASP A 468 -7.12 7.26 -17.09
CA ASP A 468 -8.30 7.06 -16.23
C ASP A 468 -8.43 8.12 -15.12
N TRP A 469 -7.61 9.16 -15.21
CA TRP A 469 -7.57 10.25 -14.25
C TRP A 469 -8.08 11.57 -14.82
N SER A 470 -8.45 12.47 -13.94
CA SER A 470 -9.12 13.76 -13.94
C SER A 470 -10.64 13.67 -14.03
N TRP A 471 -11.21 12.74 -14.78
CA TRP A 471 -12.66 12.51 -14.82
C TRP A 471 -13.13 11.44 -13.81
N ALA A 472 -12.24 10.56 -13.36
CA ALA A 472 -12.44 9.54 -12.32
C ALA A 472 -11.15 9.36 -11.47
N ASN A 473 -11.14 8.40 -10.60
CA ASN A 473 -9.97 7.92 -9.85
C ASN A 473 -9.19 9.02 -9.11
N ARG A 474 -9.92 10.03 -8.58
CA ARG A 474 -9.37 10.95 -7.61
C ARG A 474 -9.85 10.57 -6.21
N LYS A 475 -8.92 10.54 -5.26
CA LYS A 475 -9.23 10.38 -3.85
C LYS A 475 -8.52 11.47 -3.06
N VAL A 476 -9.22 12.03 -2.09
CA VAL A 476 -8.69 13.09 -1.23
C VAL A 476 -9.07 12.79 0.22
N TYR A 477 -8.28 13.31 1.13
CA TYR A 477 -8.58 13.19 2.56
C TYR A 477 -8.18 14.42 3.34
N ARG A 478 -8.72 14.54 4.53
CA ARG A 478 -8.26 15.45 5.58
C ARG A 478 -8.65 14.94 6.96
N TYR A 479 -7.96 15.41 7.97
CA TYR A 479 -8.29 15.17 9.37
C TYR A 479 -9.01 16.40 9.98
N GLN A 480 -10.06 16.20 10.79
CA GLN A 480 -10.85 17.25 11.41
C GLN A 480 -11.12 16.98 12.91
N GLY A 481 -10.12 16.47 13.61
CA GLY A 481 -10.27 16.03 15.00
C GLY A 481 -9.35 16.75 16.00
N PRO A 482 -9.41 16.36 17.27
CA PRO A 482 -8.65 16.99 18.36
C PRO A 482 -7.12 16.85 18.22
N ALA A 483 -6.62 15.85 17.49
CA ALA A 483 -5.19 15.65 17.30
C ALA A 483 -4.53 16.74 16.45
N GLN A 484 -5.29 17.65 15.80
CA GLN A 484 -4.73 18.79 15.08
C GLN A 484 -3.77 19.62 15.95
N GLU A 485 -4.06 19.75 17.24
CA GLU A 485 -3.19 20.45 18.18
C GLU A 485 -1.86 19.75 18.46
N ARG A 486 -1.79 18.44 18.12
CA ARG A 486 -0.61 17.59 18.28
C ARG A 486 0.22 17.48 16.99
N ALA A 487 -0.24 18.10 15.90
CA ALA A 487 0.49 18.15 14.65
C ALA A 487 1.80 18.95 14.83
N LEU A 488 2.84 18.25 15.26
CA LEU A 488 4.14 18.84 15.54
C LEU A 488 4.95 18.97 14.24
N ASP A 489 5.37 20.20 13.96
CA ASP A 489 6.47 20.55 13.05
C ASP A 489 6.39 20.06 11.59
N GLY A 490 5.20 20.03 10.99
CA GLY A 490 5.04 19.81 9.54
C GLY A 490 5.16 18.38 9.06
N ALA A 491 5.53 17.43 9.92
CA ALA A 491 5.61 16.01 9.57
C ALA A 491 4.24 15.29 9.64
N SER A 492 3.27 15.85 10.38
CA SER A 492 1.98 15.22 10.62
C SER A 492 0.95 15.61 9.56
N THR A 493 0.16 14.65 9.09
CA THR A 493 -0.97 14.89 8.19
C THR A 493 -2.27 15.27 8.92
N LEU A 494 -2.19 15.52 10.24
CA LEU A 494 -3.32 15.86 11.11
C LEU A 494 -3.65 17.36 11.17
N ASP A 495 -3.07 18.19 10.29
CA ASP A 495 -3.19 19.65 10.30
C ASP A 495 -4.51 20.21 9.73
N GLY A 496 -5.40 19.33 9.26
CA GLY A 496 -6.72 19.70 8.74
C GLY A 496 -6.74 20.13 7.29
N ARG A 497 -5.63 20.11 6.58
CA ARG A 497 -5.55 20.46 5.16
C ARG A 497 -5.94 19.27 4.27
N TRP A 498 -6.54 19.58 3.12
CA TRP A 498 -6.83 18.59 2.11
C TRP A 498 -5.55 18.05 1.44
N ARG A 499 -5.46 16.72 1.30
CA ARG A 499 -4.37 16.02 0.61
C ARG A 499 -4.92 15.04 -0.43
N TRP A 500 -4.09 14.71 -1.41
CA TRP A 500 -4.43 13.82 -2.53
C TRP A 500 -3.76 12.47 -2.36
N LEU A 501 -4.51 11.40 -2.64
CA LEU A 501 -4.07 10.02 -2.55
C LEU A 501 -3.92 9.43 -3.95
N LEU A 502 -2.73 8.91 -4.23
CA LEU A 502 -2.43 8.25 -5.49
C LEU A 502 -2.93 6.81 -5.46
N PHE A 503 -3.73 6.40 -6.45
CA PHE A 503 -4.21 5.04 -6.62
C PHE A 503 -4.74 4.85 -8.05
N ASP A 504 -4.84 3.58 -8.51
CA ASP A 504 -5.45 3.20 -9.76
C ASP A 504 -4.77 3.88 -10.97
N THR A 505 -3.44 3.74 -11.04
CA THR A 505 -2.60 4.37 -12.07
C THR A 505 -2.22 3.41 -13.20
N ASP A 506 -2.86 2.25 -13.25
CA ASP A 506 -2.55 1.16 -14.18
C ASP A 506 -2.78 1.52 -15.67
N TRP A 507 -3.75 2.42 -15.98
CA TRP A 507 -3.95 2.87 -17.37
C TRP A 507 -3.02 4.04 -17.72
N SER A 508 -1.73 3.76 -17.79
CA SER A 508 -0.67 4.77 -17.99
C SER A 508 0.51 4.22 -18.79
N MET A 509 1.59 4.97 -18.90
CA MET A 509 2.91 4.56 -19.40
C MET A 509 2.85 3.65 -20.65
N GLY A 510 2.18 4.11 -21.71
CA GLY A 510 2.08 3.42 -22.99
C GLY A 510 0.85 2.53 -23.17
N LEU A 511 0.14 2.17 -22.09
CA LEU A 511 -1.02 1.30 -22.18
C LEU A 511 -2.20 1.97 -22.89
N ASN A 512 -2.77 1.28 -23.89
CA ASN A 512 -4.02 1.64 -24.55
C ASN A 512 -4.16 3.14 -24.91
N GLY A 513 -3.09 3.73 -25.49
CA GLY A 513 -3.09 5.11 -25.95
C GLY A 513 -2.60 6.14 -24.94
N ALA A 514 -2.03 5.73 -23.77
CA ALA A 514 -1.33 6.60 -22.84
C ALA A 514 0.11 6.88 -23.29
N ARG A 515 0.29 7.51 -24.45
CA ARG A 515 1.59 7.61 -25.12
C ARG A 515 2.50 8.68 -24.51
N ALA A 516 3.80 8.56 -24.71
CA ALA A 516 4.79 9.52 -24.22
C ALA A 516 4.59 10.92 -24.82
N GLU A 517 4.19 11.01 -26.09
CA GLU A 517 4.00 12.25 -26.83
C GLU A 517 2.66 12.97 -26.58
N ASP A 518 1.73 12.38 -25.84
CA ASP A 518 0.45 13.02 -25.55
C ASP A 518 0.61 14.29 -24.72
N ASP A 519 -0.12 15.34 -25.07
CA ASP A 519 -0.06 16.68 -24.46
C ASP A 519 -0.83 16.75 -23.11
N SER A 520 -0.53 15.86 -22.17
CA SER A 520 -1.24 15.73 -20.89
C SER A 520 -1.29 17.03 -20.08
N LEU A 521 -0.21 17.80 -20.06
CA LEU A 521 -0.18 19.12 -19.41
C LEU A 521 -1.05 20.14 -20.16
N GLY A 522 -0.99 20.15 -21.48
CA GLY A 522 -1.82 21.03 -22.31
C GLY A 522 -3.32 20.73 -22.18
N GLU A 523 -3.68 19.47 -22.06
CA GLU A 523 -5.05 19.02 -21.80
C GLU A 523 -5.56 19.54 -20.45
N LEU A 524 -4.80 19.34 -19.35
CA LEU A 524 -5.18 19.80 -18.02
C LEU A 524 -5.26 21.32 -17.89
N LEU A 525 -4.42 22.05 -18.63
CA LEU A 525 -4.44 23.50 -18.67
C LEU A 525 -5.49 24.05 -19.67
N GLY A 526 -6.28 23.19 -20.32
CA GLY A 526 -7.29 23.59 -21.30
C GLY A 526 -6.71 24.23 -22.56
N LYS A 527 -5.43 23.99 -22.87
CA LYS A 527 -4.74 24.50 -24.06
C LYS A 527 -4.87 23.55 -25.25
N VAL A 528 -5.10 22.29 -24.98
CA VAL A 528 -5.34 21.21 -25.96
C VAL A 528 -6.73 20.64 -25.72
N GLN A 529 -7.49 20.41 -26.80
CA GLN A 529 -8.80 19.80 -26.67
C GLN A 529 -8.67 18.29 -26.40
N SER A 530 -9.31 17.82 -25.36
CA SER A 530 -9.27 16.43 -24.89
C SER A 530 -10.60 16.05 -24.27
N ASP A 531 -10.81 14.77 -24.04
CA ASP A 531 -11.86 14.22 -23.16
C ASP A 531 -11.48 14.30 -21.67
N ARG A 532 -10.20 14.53 -21.35
CA ARG A 532 -9.73 14.77 -20.00
C ARG A 532 -10.24 16.11 -19.47
N LEU A 533 -10.70 16.14 -18.23
CA LEU A 533 -11.16 17.38 -17.61
C LEU A 533 -9.96 18.31 -17.33
N LYS A 534 -10.11 19.59 -17.66
CA LYS A 534 -9.12 20.60 -17.28
C LYS A 534 -9.19 20.88 -15.77
N SER A 535 -8.08 21.21 -15.17
CA SER A 535 -8.01 21.62 -13.77
C SER A 535 -8.12 23.13 -13.63
N ASP A 536 -9.29 23.63 -13.25
CA ASP A 536 -9.48 25.08 -13.04
C ASP A 536 -8.69 25.58 -11.82
N LEU A 537 -8.52 24.73 -10.80
CA LEU A 537 -7.71 25.04 -9.61
C LEU A 537 -6.22 25.15 -9.96
N LEU A 538 -5.66 24.18 -10.68
CA LEU A 538 -4.26 24.23 -11.12
C LEU A 538 -4.01 25.45 -12.01
N ILE A 539 -4.92 25.74 -12.96
CA ILE A 539 -4.84 26.93 -13.83
C ILE A 539 -4.80 28.22 -13.00
N ALA A 540 -5.65 28.32 -11.98
CA ALA A 540 -5.72 29.52 -11.12
C ALA A 540 -4.44 29.70 -10.29
N ILE A 541 -3.91 28.63 -9.71
CA ILE A 541 -2.66 28.62 -8.93
C ILE A 541 -1.47 29.02 -9.82
N LEU A 542 -1.35 28.44 -11.01
CA LEU A 542 -0.22 28.70 -11.92
C LEU A 542 -0.24 30.11 -12.56
N LYS A 543 -1.27 30.94 -12.32
CA LYS A 543 -1.21 32.39 -12.63
C LYS A 543 -0.17 33.09 -11.76
N ARG A 544 0.12 32.59 -10.58
CA ARG A 544 1.19 33.10 -9.72
C ARG A 544 2.54 32.67 -10.28
N PRO A 545 3.49 33.61 -10.48
CA PRO A 545 4.81 33.29 -11.01
C PRO A 545 5.64 32.37 -10.08
N ASP A 546 5.53 32.57 -8.76
CA ASP A 546 6.18 31.77 -7.74
C ASP A 546 5.68 30.29 -7.76
N MET A 547 4.38 30.07 -7.81
CA MET A 547 3.78 28.75 -7.89
C MET A 547 4.08 28.05 -9.22
N ARG A 548 4.09 28.82 -10.32
CA ARG A 548 4.49 28.27 -11.62
C ARG A 548 5.96 27.85 -11.62
N ALA A 549 6.85 28.60 -10.97
CA ALA A 549 8.25 28.26 -10.80
C ALA A 549 8.44 27.00 -9.95
N GLN A 550 7.70 26.89 -8.83
CA GLN A 550 7.71 25.71 -7.95
C GLN A 550 7.22 24.45 -8.69
N PHE A 551 6.09 24.52 -9.39
CA PHE A 551 5.57 23.41 -10.17
C PHE A 551 6.51 23.00 -11.31
N ALA A 552 7.16 23.97 -11.96
CA ALA A 552 8.17 23.69 -12.97
C ALA A 552 9.41 23.03 -12.37
N ALA A 553 9.88 23.48 -11.19
CA ALA A 553 10.99 22.82 -10.48
C ALA A 553 10.65 21.37 -10.13
N LEU A 554 9.45 21.11 -9.60
CA LEU A 554 9.00 19.75 -9.31
C LEU A 554 8.93 18.85 -10.55
N LEU A 555 8.45 19.36 -11.68
CA LEU A 555 8.49 18.60 -12.93
C LEU A 555 9.92 18.32 -13.39
N CYS A 556 10.86 19.25 -13.14
CA CYS A 556 12.28 18.98 -13.37
C CYS A 556 12.82 17.89 -12.44
N ASP A 557 12.49 17.92 -11.14
CA ASP A 557 12.88 16.88 -10.18
C ASP A 557 12.36 15.51 -10.61
N ILE A 558 11.11 15.44 -11.05
CA ILE A 558 10.49 14.19 -11.57
C ILE A 558 11.27 13.67 -12.78
N MET A 559 11.57 14.52 -13.76
CA MET A 559 12.31 14.13 -14.97
C MET A 559 13.77 13.77 -14.68
N ASN A 560 14.41 14.52 -13.77
CA ASN A 560 15.83 14.38 -13.48
C ASN A 560 16.13 13.24 -12.50
N TYR A 561 15.17 12.87 -11.63
CA TYR A 561 15.40 11.94 -10.53
C TYR A 561 14.23 10.97 -10.31
N HIS A 562 13.09 11.40 -9.76
CA HIS A 562 12.06 10.50 -9.25
C HIS A 562 11.55 9.51 -10.29
N TYR A 563 11.27 9.96 -11.50
CA TYR A 563 10.86 9.14 -12.64
C TYR A 563 11.84 9.27 -13.82
N SER A 564 13.12 9.49 -13.52
CA SER A 564 14.14 9.49 -14.59
C SER A 564 14.11 8.17 -15.36
N PRO A 565 14.52 8.15 -16.63
CA PRO A 565 14.56 6.92 -17.43
C PRO A 565 15.28 5.77 -16.75
N GLU A 566 16.35 6.06 -16.04
CA GLU A 566 17.18 5.10 -15.32
C GLU A 566 16.44 4.52 -14.11
N ARG A 567 15.86 5.37 -13.25
CA ARG A 567 15.15 4.93 -12.05
C ARG A 567 13.85 4.22 -12.37
N LEU A 568 13.08 4.75 -13.33
CA LEU A 568 11.85 4.10 -13.78
C LEU A 568 12.14 2.72 -14.37
N SER A 569 13.18 2.61 -15.20
CA SER A 569 13.58 1.30 -15.77
C SER A 569 14.07 0.33 -14.70
N ALA A 570 14.85 0.80 -13.72
CA ALA A 570 15.32 -0.03 -12.60
C ALA A 570 14.15 -0.53 -11.73
N MET A 571 13.17 0.33 -11.43
CA MET A 571 11.96 -0.06 -10.68
C MET A 571 11.13 -1.09 -11.46
N VAL A 572 11.00 -0.91 -12.78
CA VAL A 572 10.34 -1.90 -13.65
C VAL A 572 11.07 -3.26 -13.59
N GLU A 573 12.40 -3.26 -13.66
CA GLU A 573 13.21 -4.49 -13.57
C GLU A 573 13.10 -5.15 -12.19
N GLN A 574 13.05 -4.37 -11.13
CA GLN A 574 12.82 -4.87 -9.77
C GLN A 574 11.45 -5.55 -9.67
N LYS A 575 10.37 -4.86 -10.04
CA LYS A 575 9.01 -5.41 -10.00
C LYS A 575 8.82 -6.60 -10.95
N GLU A 576 9.50 -6.59 -12.10
CA GLU A 576 9.55 -7.75 -13.00
C GLU A 576 10.18 -8.96 -12.31
N SER A 577 11.29 -8.76 -11.60
CA SER A 577 11.95 -9.82 -10.85
C SER A 577 11.05 -10.36 -9.72
N GLU A 578 10.40 -9.48 -8.94
CA GLU A 578 9.52 -9.86 -7.83
C GLU A 578 8.33 -10.75 -8.27
N ARG A 579 7.81 -10.56 -9.48
CA ARG A 579 6.62 -11.27 -9.99
C ARG A 579 6.92 -12.34 -11.03
N TYR A 580 8.15 -12.41 -11.56
CA TYR A 580 8.46 -13.20 -12.76
C TYR A 580 8.06 -14.66 -12.64
N ASN A 581 8.47 -15.33 -11.60
CA ASN A 581 8.20 -16.75 -11.39
C ASN A 581 6.69 -17.01 -11.21
N GLU A 582 6.03 -16.19 -10.40
CA GLU A 582 4.59 -16.33 -10.17
C GLU A 582 3.79 -16.06 -11.46
N LEU A 583 4.18 -15.05 -12.23
CA LEU A 583 3.51 -14.73 -13.48
C LEU A 583 3.80 -15.79 -14.56
N TYR A 584 5.02 -16.32 -14.61
CA TYR A 584 5.35 -17.45 -15.50
C TYR A 584 4.41 -18.63 -15.25
N HIS A 585 4.24 -19.01 -13.99
CA HIS A 585 3.32 -20.07 -13.61
C HIS A 585 1.85 -19.72 -13.80
N ASN A 586 1.49 -18.43 -13.69
CA ASN A 586 0.15 -17.98 -14.03
C ASN A 586 -0.23 -18.30 -15.49
N PHE A 587 0.73 -18.21 -16.41
CA PHE A 587 0.51 -18.61 -17.80
C PHE A 587 0.66 -20.11 -18.05
N LEU A 588 1.46 -20.82 -17.23
CA LEU A 588 1.72 -22.25 -17.41
C LEU A 588 0.62 -23.12 -16.76
N ASP A 589 0.18 -22.76 -15.54
CA ASP A 589 -0.64 -23.61 -14.67
C ASP A 589 -2.14 -23.29 -14.76
N GLY A 590 -2.59 -22.52 -15.74
CA GLY A 590 -3.99 -22.24 -15.98
C GLY A 590 -4.40 -20.78 -15.83
N GLY A 591 -3.47 -19.90 -15.46
CA GLY A 591 -3.72 -18.47 -15.49
C GLY A 591 -4.08 -17.97 -16.90
N ALA A 592 -3.55 -18.61 -17.95
CA ALA A 592 -3.95 -18.38 -19.32
C ALA A 592 -5.37 -18.89 -19.64
N GLU A 593 -5.82 -19.94 -18.99
CA GLU A 593 -7.20 -20.43 -19.08
C GLU A 593 -8.18 -19.50 -18.35
N LEU A 594 -7.70 -18.78 -17.33
CA LEU A 594 -8.45 -17.72 -16.68
C LEU A 594 -8.70 -16.52 -17.63
N ASN A 595 -7.93 -16.42 -18.69
CA ASN A 595 -8.01 -15.35 -19.69
C ASN A 595 -8.63 -15.82 -21.01
N ASP A 596 -9.63 -16.66 -20.96
CA ASP A 596 -10.33 -17.28 -22.09
C ASP A 596 -10.43 -16.38 -23.36
N GLU A 597 -10.98 -16.76 -24.42
CA GLU A 597 -11.12 -16.19 -25.80
C GLU A 597 -10.80 -14.68 -25.99
N VAL A 598 -11.03 -13.84 -24.97
CA VAL A 598 -10.75 -12.39 -25.01
C VAL A 598 -9.25 -12.07 -24.92
N ASN A 599 -8.48 -12.88 -24.18
CA ASN A 599 -7.05 -12.65 -23.93
C ASN A 599 -6.18 -13.82 -24.36
N SER A 600 -6.57 -14.59 -25.35
CA SER A 600 -5.81 -15.73 -25.91
C SER A 600 -4.43 -15.35 -26.46
N TRP A 601 -4.14 -14.05 -26.57
CA TRP A 601 -2.85 -13.49 -26.99
C TRP A 601 -1.89 -13.24 -25.80
N ALA A 602 -2.38 -13.29 -24.56
CA ALA A 602 -1.56 -13.02 -23.38
C ALA A 602 -0.53 -14.13 -23.17
N SER A 603 0.71 -13.77 -22.93
CA SER A 603 1.85 -14.68 -22.73
C SER A 603 3.02 -13.92 -22.10
N MET A 604 4.02 -14.62 -21.59
CA MET A 604 5.26 -13.99 -21.13
C MET A 604 5.95 -13.14 -22.23
N ASP A 605 5.83 -13.53 -23.51
CA ASP A 605 6.37 -12.74 -24.62
C ASP A 605 5.64 -11.41 -24.79
N THR A 606 4.32 -11.38 -24.64
CA THR A 606 3.52 -10.14 -24.71
C THR A 606 3.74 -9.26 -23.48
N VAL A 607 3.91 -9.84 -22.29
CA VAL A 607 4.34 -9.13 -21.10
C VAL A 607 5.70 -8.49 -21.29
N GLY A 608 6.68 -9.20 -21.87
CA GLY A 608 7.99 -8.64 -22.20
C GLY A 608 7.90 -7.47 -23.19
N GLN A 609 6.99 -7.53 -24.17
CA GLN A 609 6.75 -6.39 -25.08
C GLN A 609 6.18 -5.18 -24.37
N GLU A 610 5.27 -5.39 -23.41
CA GLU A 610 4.72 -4.29 -22.60
C GLU A 610 5.77 -3.66 -21.68
N ILE A 611 6.71 -4.43 -21.13
CA ILE A 611 7.86 -3.91 -20.40
C ILE A 611 8.69 -2.99 -21.28
N GLU A 612 8.97 -3.38 -22.54
CA GLU A 612 9.71 -2.53 -23.48
C GLU A 612 8.93 -1.26 -23.89
N ILE A 613 7.59 -1.31 -23.89
CA ILE A 613 6.75 -0.12 -24.09
C ILE A 613 6.92 0.86 -22.91
N ILE A 614 6.92 0.36 -21.66
CA ILE A 614 7.15 1.19 -20.48
C ILE A 614 8.54 1.80 -20.49
N LYS A 615 9.59 1.04 -20.82
CA LYS A 615 10.98 1.53 -20.93
C LYS A 615 11.12 2.57 -22.03
N THR A 616 10.43 2.39 -23.16
CA THR A 616 10.40 3.38 -24.25
C THR A 616 9.69 4.66 -23.80
N PHE A 617 8.56 4.54 -23.13
CA PHE A 617 7.86 5.68 -22.51
C PHE A 617 8.78 6.44 -21.55
N ALA A 618 9.47 5.74 -20.65
CA ALA A 618 10.40 6.32 -19.71
C ALA A 618 11.49 7.16 -20.41
N LYS A 619 12.04 6.64 -21.50
CA LYS A 619 13.08 7.31 -22.28
C LYS A 619 12.58 8.59 -22.98
N ASP A 620 11.38 8.52 -23.56
CA ASP A 620 10.89 9.59 -24.43
C ASP A 620 10.13 10.69 -23.65
N ARG A 621 9.52 10.34 -22.51
CA ARG A 621 8.65 11.24 -21.74
C ARG A 621 9.31 12.52 -21.24
N PRO A 622 10.55 12.55 -20.72
CA PRO A 622 11.19 13.78 -20.26
C PRO A 622 11.26 14.87 -21.33
N GLY A 623 11.62 14.49 -22.58
CA GLY A 623 11.68 15.41 -23.70
C GLY A 623 10.31 16.01 -24.03
N GLU A 624 9.28 15.20 -23.98
CA GLU A 624 7.90 15.63 -24.25
C GLU A 624 7.35 16.55 -23.15
N ILE A 625 7.62 16.25 -21.88
CA ILE A 625 7.22 17.11 -20.78
C ILE A 625 7.90 18.48 -20.86
N ARG A 626 9.22 18.55 -21.18
CA ARG A 626 9.92 19.81 -21.43
C ARG A 626 9.24 20.62 -22.52
N ARG A 627 8.96 20.00 -23.67
CA ARG A 627 8.24 20.64 -24.79
C ARG A 627 6.88 21.21 -24.34
N GLN A 628 6.15 20.45 -23.51
CA GLN A 628 4.84 20.87 -22.99
C GLN A 628 4.95 22.03 -22.00
N MET A 629 5.94 22.02 -21.10
CA MET A 629 6.20 23.12 -20.16
C MET A 629 6.49 24.42 -20.92
N GLU A 630 7.37 24.39 -21.91
CA GLU A 630 7.69 25.53 -22.77
C GLU A 630 6.47 26.02 -23.57
N SER A 631 5.66 25.09 -24.10
CA SER A 631 4.51 25.43 -24.94
C SER A 631 3.29 25.93 -24.17
N PHE A 632 3.04 25.43 -22.97
CA PHE A 632 1.76 25.61 -22.26
C PHE A 632 1.87 26.35 -20.94
N MET A 633 3.06 26.44 -20.32
CA MET A 633 3.28 27.15 -19.06
C MET A 633 3.97 28.50 -19.24
N ASP A 634 4.23 28.93 -20.46
CA ASP A 634 4.94 30.20 -20.76
C ASP A 634 6.33 30.23 -20.08
N ILE A 635 7.10 29.16 -20.27
CA ILE A 635 8.45 28.97 -19.75
C ILE A 635 9.44 29.15 -20.90
N ALA A 636 10.42 30.03 -20.72
CA ALA A 636 11.51 30.19 -21.64
C ALA A 636 12.44 28.93 -21.61
N PRO A 637 13.00 28.48 -22.76
CA PRO A 637 13.77 27.25 -22.83
C PRO A 637 15.16 27.33 -22.18
N GLU A 638 15.59 28.55 -21.81
CA GLU A 638 16.88 28.78 -21.15
C GLU A 638 16.86 28.16 -19.74
N GLY A 639 18.02 27.62 -19.36
CA GLY A 639 18.19 26.98 -18.07
C GLY A 639 19.64 26.59 -17.80
N TYR A 640 19.84 25.90 -16.70
CA TYR A 640 21.16 25.51 -16.21
C TYR A 640 21.15 24.07 -15.70
N TYR A 641 22.33 23.48 -15.59
CA TYR A 641 22.51 22.16 -14.98
C TYR A 641 23.08 22.29 -13.58
N VAL A 642 22.52 21.53 -12.66
CA VAL A 642 23.07 21.35 -11.30
C VAL A 642 23.76 19.99 -11.26
N ASN A 643 25.04 19.99 -10.89
CA ASN A 643 25.86 18.80 -10.69
C ASN A 643 26.20 18.70 -9.19
N ILE A 644 25.80 17.62 -8.56
CA ILE A 644 26.07 17.37 -7.14
C ILE A 644 26.88 16.08 -7.03
N SER A 645 28.00 16.14 -6.31
CA SER A 645 28.69 14.95 -5.86
C SER A 645 28.13 14.50 -4.51
N GLY A 646 27.73 13.27 -4.40
CA GLY A 646 27.21 12.68 -3.16
C GLY A 646 28.22 12.79 -2.01
N HIS A 647 27.73 12.84 -0.78
CA HIS A 647 28.57 12.91 0.41
C HIS A 647 28.49 11.60 1.19
N GLU A 648 29.64 10.98 1.52
CA GLU A 648 29.70 9.66 2.17
C GLU A 648 28.92 9.58 3.48
N GLN A 649 28.80 10.65 4.25
CA GLN A 649 28.24 10.66 5.60
C GLN A 649 26.94 11.44 5.75
N ALA A 650 26.52 12.23 4.76
CA ALA A 650 25.36 13.11 4.87
C ALA A 650 24.47 13.02 3.63
N ASP A 651 23.17 13.27 3.80
CA ASP A 651 22.27 13.38 2.67
C ASP A 651 22.22 14.85 2.21
N ILE A 652 22.21 15.06 0.90
CA ILE A 652 21.98 16.37 0.29
C ILE A 652 20.55 16.43 -0.20
N ILE A 653 19.83 17.43 0.25
CA ILE A 653 18.44 17.66 -0.13
C ILE A 653 18.42 18.78 -1.17
N LEU A 654 17.89 18.46 -2.35
CA LEU A 654 17.70 19.37 -3.46
C LEU A 654 16.21 19.41 -3.79
N ASN A 655 15.52 20.50 -3.47
CA ASN A 655 14.04 20.60 -3.57
C ASN A 655 13.36 19.36 -2.96
N SER A 656 12.73 18.51 -3.81
CA SER A 656 12.07 17.26 -3.41
C SER A 656 13.00 16.04 -3.41
N ILE A 657 14.24 16.17 -3.84
CA ILE A 657 15.18 15.05 -4.03
C ILE A 657 16.09 14.92 -2.81
N THR A 658 16.19 13.71 -2.25
CA THR A 658 17.19 13.37 -1.22
C THR A 658 18.26 12.49 -1.84
N LEU A 659 19.49 13.02 -1.91
CA LEU A 659 20.64 12.30 -2.44
C LEU A 659 21.41 11.65 -1.29
N GLY A 660 21.35 10.32 -1.23
CA GLY A 660 22.10 9.51 -0.26
C GLY A 660 23.59 9.40 -0.59
N ALA A 661 24.29 8.46 0.11
CA ALA A 661 25.71 8.20 -0.13
C ALA A 661 26.00 7.80 -1.58
N ASP A 662 27.10 8.32 -2.11
CA ASP A 662 27.61 8.00 -3.45
C ASP A 662 26.62 8.29 -4.60
N ALA A 663 25.56 9.06 -4.35
CA ALA A 663 24.57 9.44 -5.34
C ALA A 663 25.01 10.70 -6.08
N ASP A 664 25.81 10.55 -7.14
CA ASP A 664 26.04 11.66 -8.06
C ASP A 664 24.75 12.05 -8.78
N PHE A 665 24.50 13.34 -8.87
CA PHE A 665 23.33 13.91 -9.53
C PHE A 665 23.70 14.92 -10.59
N ARG A 666 22.99 14.89 -11.72
CA ARG A 666 23.04 15.92 -12.74
C ARG A 666 21.64 16.15 -13.29
N GLY A 667 21.08 17.35 -13.03
CA GLY A 667 19.72 17.70 -13.44
C GLY A 667 19.64 19.06 -14.11
N PHE A 668 18.74 19.20 -15.11
CA PHE A 668 18.43 20.46 -15.79
C PHE A 668 17.29 21.18 -15.07
N TYR A 669 17.45 22.49 -14.88
CA TYR A 669 16.40 23.39 -14.34
C TYR A 669 16.27 24.64 -15.21
N TYR A 670 15.07 25.19 -15.33
CA TYR A 670 14.82 26.42 -16.05
C TYR A 670 15.30 27.65 -15.24
N ASP A 671 15.70 28.72 -15.92
CA ASP A 671 16.16 29.96 -15.29
C ASP A 671 15.15 30.52 -14.28
N MET A 672 13.86 30.33 -14.52
CA MET A 672 12.79 30.76 -13.63
C MET A 672 12.60 29.88 -12.39
N SER A 673 13.22 28.69 -12.35
CA SER A 673 13.03 27.67 -11.31
C SER A 673 14.33 27.51 -10.52
N PRO A 674 14.64 28.40 -9.58
CA PRO A 674 15.80 28.22 -8.71
C PRO A 674 15.65 27.00 -7.82
N VAL A 675 16.76 26.38 -7.51
CA VAL A 675 16.87 25.17 -6.73
C VAL A 675 17.20 25.51 -5.29
N GLU A 676 16.49 24.89 -4.36
CA GLU A 676 16.77 24.96 -2.92
C GLU A 676 17.66 23.81 -2.50
N LEU A 677 18.72 24.11 -1.75
CA LEU A 677 19.67 23.12 -1.21
C LEU A 677 19.70 23.18 0.31
N SER A 678 19.65 22.03 0.93
CA SER A 678 19.92 21.81 2.35
C SER A 678 20.65 20.48 2.57
N ALA A 679 21.11 20.23 3.77
CA ALA A 679 21.80 18.98 4.09
C ALA A 679 21.27 18.38 5.38
N SER A 680 21.05 17.06 5.38
CA SER A 680 20.84 16.27 6.57
C SER A 680 22.19 15.82 7.10
N LYS A 681 22.47 16.08 8.37
CA LYS A 681 23.80 15.85 8.96
C LYS A 681 23.81 14.65 9.87
N PRO A 682 24.85 13.81 9.82
CA PRO A 682 24.97 12.74 10.79
C PRO A 682 25.11 13.29 12.22
N PRO A 683 24.66 12.56 13.22
CA PRO A 683 24.83 12.94 14.62
C PRO A 683 26.31 13.18 14.97
N GLY A 684 26.58 14.25 15.69
CA GLY A 684 27.96 14.65 16.04
C GLY A 684 28.67 15.48 14.96
N PHE A 685 28.00 15.78 13.85
CA PHE A 685 28.52 16.66 12.81
C PHE A 685 27.71 17.95 12.69
N ILE A 686 28.34 18.99 12.21
CA ILE A 686 27.70 20.27 11.90
C ILE A 686 28.01 20.66 10.45
N PHE A 687 27.11 21.40 9.84
CA PHE A 687 27.34 22.03 8.55
C PHE A 687 28.56 22.97 8.64
N SER A 688 29.43 22.93 7.67
CA SER A 688 30.53 23.87 7.54
C SER A 688 30.25 24.90 6.45
N HIS A 689 30.13 24.48 5.21
CA HIS A 689 29.82 25.33 4.06
C HIS A 689 29.49 24.48 2.84
N TRP A 690 28.88 25.11 1.85
CA TRP A 690 28.80 24.59 0.48
C TRP A 690 30.00 25.08 -0.32
N LEU A 691 30.46 24.29 -1.29
CA LEU A 691 31.30 24.76 -2.38
C LEU A 691 30.42 24.85 -3.64
N ILE A 692 30.11 26.08 -4.08
CA ILE A 692 29.36 26.36 -5.30
C ILE A 692 30.34 26.85 -6.36
N ASN A 693 30.59 26.05 -7.38
CA ASN A 693 31.64 26.31 -8.36
C ASN A 693 32.99 26.64 -7.70
N GLY A 694 33.32 25.98 -6.59
CA GLY A 694 34.55 26.17 -5.82
C GLY A 694 34.54 27.43 -4.93
N VAL A 695 33.42 28.13 -4.78
CA VAL A 695 33.24 29.28 -3.86
C VAL A 695 32.52 28.81 -2.59
N GLU A 696 33.10 29.12 -1.42
CA GLU A 696 32.56 28.79 -0.12
C GLU A 696 31.30 29.64 0.17
N VAL A 697 30.19 28.96 0.52
CA VAL A 697 28.92 29.56 0.95
C VAL A 697 28.54 29.01 2.30
N TYR A 698 28.36 29.86 3.30
CA TYR A 698 28.24 29.48 4.71
C TYR A 698 26.81 29.38 5.22
N GLU A 699 25.82 29.75 4.44
CA GLU A 699 24.41 29.52 4.71
C GLU A 699 24.10 28.05 4.55
N GLU A 700 23.43 27.42 5.55
CA GLU A 700 23.11 25.99 5.53
C GLU A 700 22.00 25.66 4.54
N GLN A 701 20.99 26.51 4.45
CA GLN A 701 19.95 26.45 3.43
C GLN A 701 20.18 27.57 2.42
N ILE A 702 20.35 27.20 1.16
CA ILE A 702 20.63 28.15 0.08
C ILE A 702 19.68 27.93 -1.10
N ARG A 703 19.53 29.00 -1.87
CA ARG A 703 18.82 28.99 -3.13
C ARG A 703 19.79 29.38 -4.23
N ILE A 704 19.98 28.50 -5.21
CA ILE A 704 20.86 28.70 -6.35
C ILE A 704 20.05 28.73 -7.65
N GLY A 705 20.58 29.37 -8.68
CA GLY A 705 19.90 29.50 -9.96
C GLY A 705 20.85 29.90 -11.08
N ALA A 706 20.33 30.35 -12.20
CA ALA A 706 21.13 30.72 -13.38
C ALA A 706 22.25 31.75 -13.11
N ALA A 707 22.12 32.57 -12.05
CA ALA A 707 23.14 33.56 -11.68
C ALA A 707 24.44 32.93 -11.15
N GLU A 708 24.37 31.73 -10.56
CA GLU A 708 25.51 30.98 -10.06
C GLU A 708 26.11 30.05 -11.12
N ALA A 709 25.47 29.89 -12.29
CA ALA A 709 25.98 29.06 -13.36
C ALA A 709 27.26 29.61 -13.99
N ASN A 710 28.17 28.74 -14.35
CA ASN A 710 29.39 29.11 -15.09
C ASN A 710 29.07 29.44 -16.55
N ASP A 711 30.10 29.79 -17.34
CA ASP A 711 29.94 30.14 -18.77
C ASP A 711 29.38 28.98 -19.64
N GLU A 712 29.39 27.75 -19.13
CA GLU A 712 28.85 26.55 -19.78
C GLU A 712 27.42 26.25 -19.34
N GLY A 713 26.85 27.08 -18.44
CA GLY A 713 25.50 26.88 -17.86
C GLY A 713 25.46 25.78 -16.82
N GLU A 714 26.56 25.50 -16.14
CA GLU A 714 26.63 24.46 -15.10
C GLU A 714 26.94 25.01 -13.71
N ILE A 715 26.35 24.42 -12.68
CA ILE A 715 26.61 24.69 -11.28
C ILE A 715 27.12 23.38 -10.65
N PHE A 716 28.30 23.43 -10.05
CA PHE A 716 28.87 22.32 -9.31
C PHE A 716 28.71 22.57 -7.82
N VAL A 717 28.14 21.60 -7.11
CA VAL A 717 27.81 21.67 -5.68
C VAL A 717 28.53 20.57 -4.93
N GLU A 718 29.25 20.93 -3.88
CA GLU A 718 29.84 20.00 -2.91
C GLU A 718 29.44 20.40 -1.50
N LEU A 719 29.09 19.43 -0.65
CA LEU A 719 28.80 19.62 0.76
C LEU A 719 30.07 19.44 1.60
N VAL A 720 30.32 20.35 2.53
CA VAL A 720 31.39 20.19 3.53
C VAL A 720 30.77 20.24 4.92
N ILE A 721 30.91 19.13 5.65
CA ILE A 721 30.54 19.00 7.07
C ILE A 721 31.81 18.82 7.92
N LYS A 722 31.70 19.07 9.21
CA LYS A 722 32.81 18.85 10.16
C LYS A 722 32.29 18.28 11.47
N ALA A 723 33.10 17.55 12.19
CA ALA A 723 32.74 17.10 13.53
C ALA A 723 32.42 18.30 14.44
N ALA A 724 31.38 18.18 15.25
CA ALA A 724 31.03 19.18 16.24
C ALA A 724 32.18 19.33 17.26
N ALA A 725 32.45 20.56 17.66
CA ALA A 725 33.55 20.84 18.59
C ALA A 725 33.13 20.71 20.06
N ASP A 726 31.87 20.44 20.33
CA ASP A 726 31.26 20.44 21.65
C ASP A 726 31.59 19.21 22.50
N GLY A 727 32.17 18.14 21.92
CA GLY A 727 32.52 16.90 22.62
C GLY A 727 31.34 16.12 23.19
N ASN A 728 30.15 16.29 22.63
CA ASN A 728 28.92 15.62 23.10
C ASN A 728 28.83 14.18 22.57
N PRO A 729 28.36 13.21 23.38
CA PRO A 729 28.05 11.87 22.91
C PRO A 729 26.74 11.87 22.12
N VAL A 730 26.56 10.86 21.29
CA VAL A 730 25.38 10.68 20.43
C VAL A 730 24.61 9.45 20.89
N VAL A 731 23.28 9.59 21.08
CA VAL A 731 22.38 8.45 21.29
C VAL A 731 22.14 7.76 19.95
N THR A 732 22.47 6.47 19.84
CA THR A 732 22.37 5.71 18.58
C THR A 732 21.29 4.64 18.58
N LEU A 733 20.87 4.19 19.77
CA LEU A 733 19.82 3.20 19.94
C LEU A 733 19.10 3.43 21.26
N ILE A 734 17.78 3.19 21.31
CA ILE A 734 16.95 3.20 22.51
C ILE A 734 16.08 1.94 22.49
N ASP A 735 16.17 1.17 23.56
CA ASP A 735 15.29 0.04 23.85
C ASP A 735 14.46 0.37 25.10
N HIS A 736 13.15 0.51 24.94
CA HIS A 736 12.23 0.91 26.01
C HIS A 736 11.00 -0.03 26.14
N GLU A 737 10.99 -1.14 25.39
CA GLU A 737 9.94 -2.16 25.43
C GLU A 737 10.51 -3.58 25.61
N GLY A 738 11.81 -3.70 25.93
CA GLY A 738 12.49 -4.95 26.20
C GLY A 738 12.26 -5.51 27.60
N GLN A 739 12.96 -6.59 27.91
CA GLN A 739 13.06 -7.08 29.29
C GLN A 739 13.86 -6.12 30.17
N ASP A 740 14.83 -5.44 29.57
CA ASP A 740 15.71 -4.48 30.20
C ASP A 740 15.77 -3.23 29.32
N ASP A 741 15.38 -2.09 29.85
CA ASP A 741 15.45 -0.82 29.14
C ASP A 741 16.89 -0.32 29.10
N TYR A 742 17.31 0.17 27.97
CA TYR A 742 18.62 0.77 27.79
C TYR A 742 18.70 1.71 26.60
N PHE A 743 19.73 2.54 26.56
CA PHE A 743 20.10 3.28 25.36
C PHE A 743 21.62 3.20 25.14
N ILE A 744 22.05 3.42 23.88
CA ILE A 744 23.47 3.36 23.52
C ILE A 744 23.97 4.77 23.27
N LEU A 745 25.07 5.14 23.94
CA LEU A 745 25.81 6.34 23.64
C LEU A 745 27.06 5.99 22.81
N HIS A 746 27.28 6.77 21.77
CA HIS A 746 28.41 6.69 20.85
C HIS A 746 29.22 7.97 20.90
N ASN A 747 30.57 7.86 20.90
CA ASN A 747 31.47 8.99 20.77
C ASN A 747 31.91 9.15 19.31
N PRO A 748 31.36 10.11 18.55
CA PRO A 748 31.77 10.37 17.17
C PRO A 748 33.06 11.17 17.03
N HIS A 749 33.69 11.59 18.15
CA HIS A 749 34.85 12.50 18.18
C HIS A 749 36.18 11.74 18.26
N GLU A 750 37.27 12.41 17.90
CA GLU A 750 38.62 11.87 18.03
C GLU A 750 39.14 11.88 19.49
N GLN A 751 38.46 12.60 20.39
CA GLN A 751 38.83 12.72 21.79
C GLN A 751 37.86 11.94 22.67
N ALA A 752 38.38 11.41 23.78
CA ALA A 752 37.54 10.71 24.74
C ALA A 752 36.58 11.67 25.46
N ILE A 753 35.35 11.22 25.71
CA ILE A 753 34.29 11.95 26.40
C ILE A 753 34.17 11.46 27.83
N ASN A 754 34.15 12.35 28.81
CA ASN A 754 33.84 12.05 30.20
C ASN A 754 32.32 12.09 30.43
N LEU A 755 31.70 10.92 30.59
CA LEU A 755 30.22 10.81 30.73
C LEU A 755 29.70 11.43 32.03
N SER A 756 30.49 11.65 33.04
CA SER A 756 30.08 12.33 34.29
C SER A 756 29.76 13.82 34.12
N GLU A 757 29.98 14.37 32.93
CA GLU A 757 29.62 15.75 32.57
C GLU A 757 28.20 15.88 31.97
N PHE A 758 27.48 14.75 31.84
CA PHE A 758 26.17 14.70 31.21
C PHE A 758 25.10 14.24 32.19
N PHE A 759 23.90 14.76 31.99
CA PHE A 759 22.69 14.39 32.71
C PHE A 759 21.66 13.79 31.74
N VAL A 760 20.87 12.86 32.24
CA VAL A 760 19.80 12.23 31.49
C VAL A 760 18.50 12.25 32.32
N THR A 761 17.38 12.38 31.64
CA THR A 761 16.03 12.39 32.24
C THR A 761 15.01 11.80 31.29
N ASP A 762 13.96 11.17 31.85
CA ASP A 762 12.69 10.84 31.23
C ASP A 762 11.58 11.86 31.57
N ASP A 763 11.86 12.79 32.49
CA ASP A 763 10.97 13.86 32.94
C ASP A 763 11.54 15.23 32.56
N VAL A 764 11.00 15.83 31.50
CA VAL A 764 11.41 17.17 31.01
C VAL A 764 11.26 18.28 32.05
N SER A 765 10.44 18.09 33.07
CA SER A 765 10.31 19.04 34.20
C SER A 765 11.46 18.93 35.20
N ASN A 766 12.25 17.85 35.14
CA ASN A 766 13.40 17.58 36.00
C ASN A 766 14.69 17.32 35.22
N PRO A 767 15.22 18.32 34.50
CA PRO A 767 16.27 18.17 33.52
C PRO A 767 17.61 17.63 34.07
N HIS A 768 17.83 17.62 35.38
CA HIS A 768 19.03 17.08 36.03
C HIS A 768 18.72 15.86 36.93
N GLN A 769 17.74 15.07 36.48
CA GLN A 769 17.21 13.94 37.26
C GLN A 769 18.35 12.96 37.64
N GLN A 770 19.19 12.60 36.68
CA GLN A 770 20.26 11.63 36.87
C GLN A 770 21.53 12.08 36.14
N ALA A 771 22.64 12.20 36.84
CA ALA A 771 23.97 12.29 36.23
C ALA A 771 24.40 10.92 35.67
N LEU A 772 24.94 10.87 34.47
CA LEU A 772 25.57 9.65 33.96
C LEU A 772 26.75 9.31 34.81
N SER A 773 26.96 8.02 35.13
CA SER A 773 27.85 7.51 36.17
C SER A 773 29.23 8.16 36.30
N LEU A 774 29.64 8.48 37.52
CA LEU A 774 30.97 8.96 37.86
C LEU A 774 32.05 7.96 37.41
N GLY A 775 32.94 8.41 36.52
CA GLY A 775 34.15 7.68 36.17
C GLY A 775 34.13 6.92 34.87
N HIS A 776 33.05 6.92 34.12
CA HIS A 776 33.06 6.34 32.76
C HIS A 776 33.57 7.35 31.74
N VAL A 777 34.53 6.89 30.95
CA VAL A 777 35.16 7.65 29.86
C VAL A 777 34.89 6.87 28.56
N LEU A 778 34.21 7.48 27.63
CA LEU A 778 33.90 6.91 26.31
C LEU A 778 35.02 7.28 25.34
N GLY A 779 35.83 6.30 24.93
CA GLY A 779 36.97 6.50 24.01
C GLY A 779 36.51 6.99 22.64
N ALA A 780 37.42 7.46 21.81
CA ALA A 780 37.14 7.89 20.44
C ALA A 780 36.56 6.74 19.61
N GLY A 781 35.40 6.93 19.00
CA GLY A 781 34.72 5.91 18.22
C GLY A 781 34.06 4.78 19.02
N ASP A 782 34.14 4.80 20.36
CA ASP A 782 33.57 3.78 21.22
C ASP A 782 32.07 4.03 21.44
N SER A 783 31.34 2.96 21.81
CA SER A 783 29.95 3.00 22.26
C SER A 783 29.77 2.31 23.60
N ILE A 784 28.81 2.74 24.40
CA ILE A 784 28.50 2.17 25.72
C ILE A 784 26.99 2.06 25.92
N HIS A 785 26.54 0.95 26.51
CA HIS A 785 25.16 0.80 26.97
C HIS A 785 24.94 1.56 28.26
N VAL A 786 23.86 2.28 28.37
CA VAL A 786 23.35 2.91 29.60
C VAL A 786 22.04 2.22 29.95
N TYR A 787 22.04 1.43 31.02
CA TYR A 787 20.88 0.66 31.45
C TYR A 787 19.95 1.47 32.34
N CYS A 788 18.68 1.14 32.33
CA CYS A 788 17.67 1.76 33.15
C CYS A 788 17.29 0.88 34.35
N ASP A 789 16.47 1.39 35.28
CA ASP A 789 16.20 0.82 36.61
C ASP A 789 15.62 -0.62 36.64
N ASN A 790 15.02 -1.06 35.54
CA ASN A 790 14.49 -2.42 35.39
C ASN A 790 15.55 -3.49 35.02
N TYR A 791 16.80 -3.10 34.87
CA TYR A 791 17.90 -4.02 34.53
C TYR A 791 18.25 -4.95 35.69
N ASN A 792 18.17 -6.26 35.45
CA ASN A 792 18.35 -7.31 36.48
C ASN A 792 19.68 -8.07 36.41
N ASP A 793 20.56 -7.81 35.46
CA ASP A 793 21.82 -8.51 35.35
C ASP A 793 22.95 -7.81 36.16
N ALA A 794 23.76 -8.61 36.80
CA ALA A 794 24.72 -8.14 37.78
C ALA A 794 26.05 -7.60 37.21
N ASP A 795 26.14 -7.30 35.91
CA ASP A 795 27.35 -6.70 35.35
C ASP A 795 27.38 -5.18 35.56
N LEU A 796 27.84 -4.79 36.73
CA LEU A 796 27.93 -3.39 37.20
C LEU A 796 29.08 -2.58 36.51
N SER A 797 29.58 -3.03 35.38
CA SER A 797 30.63 -2.29 34.66
C SER A 797 30.05 -1.20 33.72
N ALA A 798 28.74 -1.25 33.42
CA ALA A 798 28.05 -0.30 32.59
C ALA A 798 27.34 0.81 33.40
N PRO A 799 27.15 2.02 32.86
CA PRO A 799 26.35 3.06 33.49
C PRO A 799 24.91 2.60 33.73
N LEU A 800 24.36 2.93 34.91
CA LEU A 800 22.97 2.67 35.27
C LEU A 800 22.26 3.97 35.61
N VAL A 801 21.05 4.18 35.16
CA VAL A 801 20.15 5.29 35.53
C VAL A 801 18.96 4.76 36.33
N GLY A 802 18.50 5.56 37.29
CA GLY A 802 17.47 5.15 38.26
C GLY A 802 16.05 5.44 37.85
N PHE A 803 15.71 5.29 36.57
CA PHE A 803 14.37 5.37 36.00
C PHE A 803 14.22 4.35 34.85
N SER A 804 13.02 3.92 34.59
CA SER A 804 12.67 3.10 33.42
C SER A 804 12.18 3.99 32.27
N LEU A 805 12.19 3.49 31.06
CA LEU A 805 11.70 4.18 29.87
C LEU A 805 10.31 3.62 29.51
N SER A 806 9.39 4.49 29.15
CA SER A 806 8.04 4.09 28.78
C SER A 806 7.51 4.83 27.56
N ASN A 807 6.53 4.24 26.89
CA ASN A 807 5.84 4.85 25.75
C ASN A 807 5.25 6.22 26.11
N GLY A 808 5.50 7.21 25.29
CA GLY A 808 5.01 8.58 25.45
C GLY A 808 5.85 9.45 26.38
N GLU A 809 6.93 8.93 26.94
CA GLU A 809 7.93 9.70 27.69
C GLU A 809 8.96 10.32 26.73
N VAL A 810 9.76 11.28 27.22
CA VAL A 810 10.80 11.95 26.44
C VAL A 810 12.15 11.69 27.06
N LEU A 811 12.99 10.87 26.40
CA LEU A 811 14.38 10.75 26.82
C LEU A 811 15.18 11.99 26.41
N GLN A 812 15.77 12.69 27.39
CA GLN A 812 16.65 13.84 27.15
C GLN A 812 18.04 13.61 27.69
N LEU A 813 19.03 14.05 26.94
CA LEU A 813 20.43 14.13 27.36
C LEU A 813 20.86 15.60 27.39
N MET A 814 21.52 16.03 28.46
CA MET A 814 21.99 17.37 28.65
C MET A 814 23.47 17.41 28.99
N ASN A 815 24.13 18.47 28.59
CA ASN A 815 25.51 18.75 29.00
C ASN A 815 25.56 19.41 30.38
N ARG A 816 26.78 19.61 30.91
CA ARG A 816 26.98 20.21 32.21
C ARG A 816 26.47 21.65 32.35
N GLN A 817 26.31 22.35 31.24
CA GLN A 817 25.74 23.71 31.21
C GLN A 817 24.21 23.71 31.27
N GLY A 818 23.55 22.53 31.23
CA GLY A 818 22.12 22.36 31.22
C GLY A 818 21.51 22.57 29.83
N GLU A 819 22.32 22.55 28.78
CA GLU A 819 21.81 22.58 27.42
C GLU A 819 21.36 21.19 27.00
N VAL A 820 20.16 21.08 26.45
CA VAL A 820 19.62 19.84 25.88
C VAL A 820 20.38 19.55 24.58
N ILE A 821 21.15 18.47 24.57
CA ILE A 821 21.95 18.05 23.42
C ILE A 821 21.27 16.91 22.64
N PHE A 822 20.25 16.29 23.26
CA PHE A 822 19.42 15.27 22.65
C PHE A 822 18.05 15.24 23.31
N SER A 823 17.01 15.03 22.52
CA SER A 823 15.65 14.85 23.00
C SER A 823 14.88 13.96 22.03
N GLN A 824 14.29 12.89 22.52
CA GLN A 824 13.50 11.95 21.73
C GLN A 824 12.23 11.56 22.48
N LEU A 825 11.09 11.81 21.89
CA LEU A 825 9.81 11.23 22.31
C LEU A 825 9.87 9.72 22.01
N LEU A 826 9.53 8.90 23.01
CA LEU A 826 9.49 7.45 22.87
C LEU A 826 8.15 7.03 22.31
N PRO A 827 8.08 6.63 21.03
CA PRO A 827 6.84 6.21 20.40
C PRO A 827 6.42 4.83 20.90
N ARG A 828 5.18 4.46 20.65
CA ARG A 828 4.68 3.13 20.94
C ARG A 828 5.22 2.14 19.93
N ILE A 829 6.17 1.31 20.34
CA ILE A 829 6.70 0.20 19.53
C ILE A 829 6.35 -1.14 20.17
N ASN A 830 6.48 -2.21 19.43
CA ASN A 830 6.26 -3.55 19.94
C ASN A 830 7.58 -4.12 20.49
N ASN A 831 7.50 -5.10 21.38
CA ASN A 831 8.66 -5.73 22.08
C ASN A 831 9.73 -6.33 21.16
N ASP A 832 9.41 -6.57 19.89
CA ASP A 832 10.35 -7.10 18.90
C ASP A 832 11.25 -6.04 18.27
N TYR A 833 10.99 -4.76 18.55
CA TYR A 833 11.67 -3.62 17.93
C TYR A 833 12.41 -2.77 18.94
N VAL A 834 13.40 -2.04 18.45
CA VAL A 834 14.14 -0.98 19.14
C VAL A 834 14.16 0.27 18.27
N LEU A 835 14.32 1.43 18.87
CA LEU A 835 14.57 2.66 18.14
C LEU A 835 16.05 2.75 17.78
N ARG A 836 16.38 2.70 16.51
CA ARG A 836 17.73 2.86 15.99
C ARG A 836 17.90 4.20 15.29
N ARG A 837 18.98 4.89 15.51
CA ARG A 837 19.25 6.17 14.85
C ARG A 837 19.89 5.95 13.50
N ASN A 838 19.33 6.56 12.47
CA ASN A 838 19.97 6.66 11.18
C ASN A 838 21.19 7.60 11.30
N MET A 839 22.39 7.05 11.11
CA MET A 839 23.63 7.79 11.29
C MET A 839 23.93 8.76 10.14
N ARG A 840 23.09 8.82 9.10
CA ARG A 840 23.21 9.81 8.02
C ARG A 840 22.38 11.07 8.27
N ASN A 841 21.12 10.91 8.64
CA ASN A 841 20.18 12.02 8.81
C ASN A 841 19.85 12.34 10.27
N GLY A 842 20.22 11.49 11.19
CA GLY A 842 20.00 11.70 12.62
C GLY A 842 18.63 11.31 13.14
N GLU A 843 17.72 10.86 12.27
CA GLU A 843 16.37 10.44 12.65
C GLU A 843 16.37 9.05 13.27
N PHE A 844 15.38 8.80 14.15
CA PHE A 844 15.15 7.47 14.73
C PHE A 844 14.09 6.71 13.94
N TYR A 845 14.26 5.40 13.82
CA TYR A 845 13.32 4.49 13.19
C TYR A 845 13.25 3.17 13.98
N GLY A 846 12.10 2.50 13.91
CA GLY A 846 11.95 1.16 14.49
C GLY A 846 12.72 0.13 13.66
N SER A 847 13.56 -0.65 14.31
CA SER A 847 14.34 -1.75 13.72
C SER A 847 14.12 -3.02 14.54
N LYS A 848 14.14 -4.19 13.92
CA LYS A 848 14.01 -5.45 14.66
C LYS A 848 15.13 -5.59 15.67
N ARG A 849 14.80 -6.07 16.88
CA ARG A 849 15.73 -6.16 18.02
C ARG A 849 17.00 -6.98 17.72
N TYR A 850 16.91 -7.94 16.84
CA TYR A 850 17.97 -8.89 16.51
C TYR A 850 18.62 -8.66 15.15
N GLU A 851 18.32 -7.55 14.51
CA GLU A 851 19.03 -7.04 13.34
C GLU A 851 20.13 -6.09 13.81
#